data_42a74ed622b649a09af42842c494536b
#
_entry.id   42a74ed622b649a09af42842c494536b
#
_cell.length_a   1.000
_cell.length_b   1.000
_cell.length_c   1.000
_cell.angle_alpha   90.00
_cell.angle_beta   90.00
_cell.angle_gamma   90.00
#
_symmetry.space_group_name_H-M   'P 1'
#
loop_
_entity.id
_entity.type
_entity.pdbx_description
1 polymer ?
#
loop_
_entity_poly.entity_id
_entity_poly.type
_entity_poly.pdbx_seq_one_letter_code
_entity_poly.pdbx_strand_id
1 'polypeptide(L)'
;MMGARGQEYEPMYIGAVLLALGVLAANIYYYCHPLLAASGATQAGIDYLVGELHRGGVFSSPLKTKVPAILLLGITAVVRSGKGRKVEPGLLAAVGLVGAGLYFWPCVSPLPYLLVTVSGAAALVWALAMLGRLFSGFHEHGNDLRESFAQEEEPHPGPLSIVLETKYYYRKAWHRGYITVENPFRGTLVIGSAGSGKSFSVFNPYIEQMISKGYTMMLYDFKMPDLTKTVYNALLRNRDKYRKPPHFYCINFQDPLHSHRCNPIAPEYLTDIIDASETARVVMEALNKGNEKKDFFWMSAQQYIGICLWLLRIYTPSGGKEGDWCDFPHLIELINQDYTKVLDIVKRQRTLDGKARVFVDALEANAQDQLQGQIASARIPLNDIASPALYWVLSGNDFSLDINDPDDPKVLCIGNDPKRQEVYGAALSLFTFRVIKRVNQKGKLPCGVVIDELPTISVQGLDGLMATARSNRVAVVLGIQDLTQVKADYGDKVANKIIALPANVFVGASSIETAEKYSKEFGKEFRRQESQTRSIDSESVNISYHEEDVMPVRKITTLPQGTFIGKVAIENGSPIRQPFFCGAIQIDMDEYGRKEAEAEDIPVLTDFETQEAMKELRDPAVMRVYLLDHMRKEITDSLAASGRRMGEEELSIEAEKRVAALSEQACEDLIREMEPQIEAETINAIIERKYDDIRADIETLIASESVKVSDGGAGEGEDESLSNDLHHETKKTDRP
;
A
#
# COMPACT_ATOMS: atom_id res chain seq x y z
N MET A 1 -19.05 24.86 27.84
CA MET A 1 -20.02 25.68 28.60
C MET A 1 -21.18 24.89 29.21
N MET A 2 -21.29 23.59 29.04
CA MET A 2 -22.33 22.75 29.67
C MET A 2 -22.02 22.34 31.14
N GLY A 3 -20.79 22.49 31.59
CA GLY A 3 -20.40 22.13 32.98
C GLY A 3 -20.81 23.12 34.07
N ALA A 4 -20.99 24.40 33.74
CA ALA A 4 -21.26 25.43 34.74
C ALA A 4 -22.78 25.59 35.10
N ARG A 5 -23.68 25.25 34.19
CA ARG A 5 -25.14 25.36 34.43
C ARG A 5 -25.74 24.20 35.25
N GLY A 6 -25.04 23.07 35.36
CA GLY A 6 -25.50 21.94 36.19
C GLY A 6 -25.39 22.18 37.68
N GLN A 7 -24.48 23.04 38.10
CA GLN A 7 -24.24 23.34 39.53
C GLN A 7 -25.30 24.30 40.13
N GLU A 8 -25.90 25.19 39.35
CA GLU A 8 -26.87 26.16 39.85
C GLU A 8 -28.20 25.54 40.28
N TYR A 9 -28.63 24.43 39.66
CA TYR A 9 -29.89 23.76 39.97
C TYR A 9 -29.75 22.54 40.89
N GLU A 10 -28.54 22.19 41.32
CA GLU A 10 -28.32 21.03 42.19
C GLU A 10 -29.05 21.12 43.54
N PRO A 11 -29.11 22.30 44.21
CA PRO A 11 -29.87 22.44 45.46
C PRO A 11 -31.37 22.23 45.24
N MET A 12 -31.92 22.67 44.11
CA MET A 12 -33.35 22.53 43.81
C MET A 12 -33.75 21.06 43.54
N TYR A 13 -32.90 20.31 42.90
CA TYR A 13 -33.11 18.86 42.69
C TYR A 13 -33.01 18.09 43.99
N ILE A 14 -32.05 18.40 44.84
CA ILE A 14 -31.90 17.79 46.15
C ILE A 14 -33.12 18.11 47.00
N GLY A 15 -33.61 19.36 46.98
CA GLY A 15 -34.81 19.77 47.65
C GLY A 15 -36.05 19.01 47.19
N ALA A 16 -36.21 18.83 45.88
CA ALA A 16 -37.34 18.06 45.30
C ALA A 16 -37.29 16.58 45.70
N VAL A 17 -36.12 15.96 45.70
CA VAL A 17 -35.94 14.56 46.13
C VAL A 17 -36.23 14.42 47.61
N LEU A 18 -35.74 15.34 48.47
CA LEU A 18 -35.97 15.31 49.89
C LEU A 18 -37.49 15.50 50.20
N LEU A 19 -38.15 16.43 49.51
CA LEU A 19 -39.58 16.63 49.63
C LEU A 19 -40.36 15.36 49.24
N ALA A 20 -40.05 14.75 48.12
CA ALA A 20 -40.70 13.55 47.66
C ALA A 20 -40.52 12.35 48.60
N LEU A 21 -39.30 12.17 49.13
CA LEU A 21 -38.99 11.18 50.15
C LEU A 21 -39.71 11.45 51.45
N GLY A 22 -39.80 12.74 51.87
CA GLY A 22 -40.56 13.16 53.04
C GLY A 22 -42.04 12.86 52.92
N VAL A 23 -42.65 13.15 51.75
CA VAL A 23 -44.06 12.83 51.49
C VAL A 23 -44.27 11.32 51.50
N LEU A 24 -43.36 10.52 50.92
CA LEU A 24 -43.46 9.05 50.90
C LEU A 24 -43.27 8.48 52.33
N ALA A 25 -42.33 9.01 53.07
CA ALA A 25 -42.07 8.63 54.48
C ALA A 25 -43.30 8.94 55.38
N ALA A 26 -43.90 10.10 55.19
CA ALA A 26 -45.12 10.49 55.93
C ALA A 26 -46.33 9.54 55.55
N ASN A 27 -46.44 9.17 54.26
CA ASN A 27 -47.42 8.22 53.83
C ASN A 27 -47.21 6.84 54.48
N ILE A 28 -46.00 6.30 54.46
CA ILE A 28 -45.62 5.02 55.06
C ILE A 28 -45.86 5.11 56.58
N TYR A 29 -45.42 6.19 57.24
CA TYR A 29 -45.62 6.38 58.67
C TYR A 29 -47.08 6.34 59.06
N TYR A 30 -47.96 7.02 58.32
CA TYR A 30 -49.39 7.05 58.59
C TYR A 30 -50.05 5.67 58.43
N TYR A 31 -49.87 5.02 57.27
CA TYR A 31 -50.53 3.75 56.97
C TYR A 31 -49.91 2.53 57.66
N CYS A 32 -48.63 2.64 58.10
CA CYS A 32 -47.94 1.60 58.88
C CYS A 32 -47.85 1.93 60.39
N HIS A 33 -48.55 2.95 60.87
CA HIS A 33 -48.48 3.40 62.26
C HIS A 33 -48.67 2.27 63.31
N PRO A 34 -49.62 1.31 63.14
CA PRO A 34 -49.76 0.20 64.09
C PRO A 34 -48.52 -0.71 64.20
N LEU A 35 -47.78 -0.88 63.09
CA LEU A 35 -46.54 -1.64 63.04
C LEU A 35 -45.38 -0.89 63.74
N LEU A 36 -45.28 0.44 63.48
CA LEU A 36 -44.27 1.32 64.07
C LEU A 36 -44.47 1.49 65.56
N ALA A 37 -45.73 1.60 66.01
CA ALA A 37 -46.05 1.65 67.43
C ALA A 37 -45.68 0.36 68.15
N ALA A 38 -45.94 -0.79 67.56
CA ALA A 38 -45.57 -2.10 68.11
C ALA A 38 -44.05 -2.29 68.21
N SER A 39 -43.25 -1.64 67.35
CA SER A 39 -41.80 -1.71 67.34
C SER A 39 -41.13 -0.59 68.20
N GLY A 40 -41.89 0.32 68.80
CA GLY A 40 -41.38 1.44 69.56
C GLY A 40 -40.74 2.59 68.71
N ALA A 41 -41.01 2.58 67.38
CA ALA A 41 -40.42 3.54 66.44
C ALA A 41 -41.29 4.80 66.25
N THR A 42 -42.28 5.05 67.09
CA THR A 42 -43.13 6.26 67.04
C THR A 42 -42.51 7.41 67.86
N GLN A 43 -42.68 8.66 67.36
CA GLN A 43 -42.25 9.89 68.06
C GLN A 43 -43.40 10.87 68.15
N ALA A 44 -43.66 11.41 69.34
CA ALA A 44 -44.77 12.33 69.63
C ALA A 44 -44.78 13.58 68.72
N GLY A 45 -43.63 14.11 68.32
CA GLY A 45 -43.55 15.24 67.37
C GLY A 45 -43.97 14.87 65.96
N ILE A 46 -43.65 13.63 65.47
CA ILE A 46 -44.01 13.15 64.17
C ILE A 46 -45.50 12.77 64.18
N ASP A 47 -46.00 12.16 65.26
CA ASP A 47 -47.40 11.84 65.43
C ASP A 47 -48.29 13.07 65.37
N TYR A 48 -47.87 14.17 65.99
CA TYR A 48 -48.55 15.45 65.93
C TYR A 48 -48.60 16.01 64.51
N LEU A 49 -47.45 16.07 63.83
CA LEU A 49 -47.34 16.60 62.44
C LEU A 49 -48.21 15.78 61.47
N VAL A 50 -48.09 14.45 61.52
CA VAL A 50 -48.86 13.54 60.64
C VAL A 50 -50.33 13.64 60.97
N GLY A 51 -50.74 13.82 62.24
CA GLY A 51 -52.09 14.05 62.66
C GLY A 51 -52.70 15.35 62.12
N GLU A 52 -51.95 16.46 62.09
CA GLU A 52 -52.39 17.70 61.43
C GLU A 52 -52.57 17.56 59.92
N LEU A 53 -51.64 16.88 59.25
CA LEU A 53 -51.75 16.58 57.84
C LEU A 53 -52.98 15.68 57.52
N HIS A 54 -53.33 14.78 58.45
CA HIS A 54 -54.53 13.95 58.32
C HIS A 54 -55.80 14.78 58.45
N ARG A 55 -55.87 15.69 59.42
CA ARG A 55 -56.97 16.65 59.58
C ARG A 55 -57.16 17.53 58.36
N GLY A 56 -56.03 17.91 57.69
CA GLY A 56 -56.02 18.62 56.41
C GLY A 56 -56.45 17.77 55.20
N GLY A 57 -56.78 16.47 55.37
CA GLY A 57 -57.27 15.59 54.35
C GLY A 57 -56.21 15.01 53.43
N VAL A 58 -54.91 15.14 53.78
CA VAL A 58 -53.78 14.65 52.98
C VAL A 58 -53.77 13.13 52.91
N PHE A 59 -54.08 12.42 53.96
CA PHE A 59 -54.12 10.96 54.04
C PHE A 59 -55.53 10.37 53.89
N SER A 60 -56.51 11.12 53.34
CA SER A 60 -57.81 10.59 53.02
C SER A 60 -57.83 9.47 51.97
N SER A 61 -56.81 9.38 51.17
CA SER A 61 -56.53 8.28 50.27
C SER A 61 -55.02 8.12 50.09
N PRO A 62 -54.49 6.86 50.04
CA PRO A 62 -53.04 6.63 49.80
C PRO A 62 -52.54 7.27 48.50
N LEU A 63 -53.42 7.43 47.51
CA LEU A 63 -53.08 8.01 46.20
C LEU A 63 -52.70 9.48 46.28
N LYS A 64 -53.31 10.27 47.21
CA LYS A 64 -53.05 11.71 47.36
C LYS A 64 -51.58 12.03 47.69
N THR A 65 -50.87 11.13 48.32
CA THR A 65 -49.48 11.25 48.68
C THR A 65 -48.58 10.43 47.79
N LYS A 66 -48.99 9.23 47.33
CA LYS A 66 -48.21 8.40 46.45
C LYS A 66 -48.00 9.03 45.07
N VAL A 67 -49.06 9.64 44.46
CA VAL A 67 -48.94 10.26 43.13
C VAL A 67 -47.97 11.42 43.07
N PRO A 68 -48.07 12.44 43.95
CA PRO A 68 -47.11 13.53 43.93
C PRO A 68 -45.67 13.09 44.25
N ALA A 69 -45.47 12.14 45.18
CA ALA A 69 -44.17 11.62 45.52
C ALA A 69 -43.48 10.94 44.31
N ILE A 70 -44.19 10.05 43.60
CA ILE A 70 -43.61 9.35 42.45
C ILE A 70 -43.41 10.28 41.24
N LEU A 71 -44.27 11.28 41.04
CA LEU A 71 -44.12 12.27 39.99
C LEU A 71 -42.82 13.11 40.21
N LEU A 72 -42.62 13.62 41.44
CA LEU A 72 -41.40 14.35 41.77
C LEU A 72 -40.13 13.51 41.65
N LEU A 73 -40.16 12.29 42.17
CA LEU A 73 -39.04 11.35 42.01
C LEU A 73 -38.77 10.96 40.56
N GLY A 74 -39.84 10.77 39.78
CA GLY A 74 -39.77 10.41 38.35
C GLY A 74 -39.16 11.54 37.52
N ILE A 75 -39.63 12.78 37.69
CA ILE A 75 -39.06 13.94 36.99
C ILE A 75 -37.60 14.14 37.33
N THR A 76 -37.22 14.06 38.60
CA THR A 76 -35.81 14.19 39.02
C THR A 76 -34.93 13.06 38.49
N ALA A 77 -35.46 11.81 38.45
CA ALA A 77 -34.76 10.65 37.94
C ALA A 77 -34.54 10.72 36.41
N VAL A 78 -35.52 11.19 35.66
CA VAL A 78 -35.41 11.39 34.20
C VAL A 78 -34.41 12.49 33.85
N VAL A 79 -34.48 13.61 34.53
CA VAL A 79 -33.61 14.79 34.26
C VAL A 79 -32.17 14.52 34.64
N ARG A 80 -31.89 13.76 35.70
CA ARG A 80 -30.55 13.46 36.19
C ARG A 80 -29.92 12.17 35.62
N SER A 81 -30.63 11.47 34.74
CA SER A 81 -30.15 10.21 34.19
C SER A 81 -28.95 10.44 33.23
N GLY A 82 -27.74 10.10 33.68
CA GLY A 82 -26.49 10.21 32.91
C GLY A 82 -26.30 9.03 31.92
N LYS A 83 -25.21 9.09 31.14
CA LYS A 83 -24.79 8.02 30.21
C LYS A 83 -24.57 6.69 30.96
N GLY A 84 -25.16 5.59 30.47
CA GLY A 84 -24.99 4.27 31.05
C GLY A 84 -25.40 3.14 30.09
N ARG A 85 -25.27 1.90 30.57
CA ARG A 85 -25.57 0.68 29.78
C ARG A 85 -27.02 0.72 29.25
N LYS A 86 -27.17 0.47 27.94
CA LYS A 86 -28.51 0.37 27.30
C LYS A 86 -29.27 -0.83 27.85
N VAL A 87 -30.53 -0.62 28.22
CA VAL A 87 -31.43 -1.66 28.69
C VAL A 87 -32.47 -1.93 27.60
N GLU A 88 -32.84 -3.18 27.41
CA GLU A 88 -33.84 -3.59 26.42
C GLU A 88 -35.20 -2.91 26.69
N PRO A 89 -35.82 -2.27 25.69
CA PRO A 89 -37.10 -1.58 25.88
C PRO A 89 -38.21 -2.46 26.46
N GLY A 90 -38.21 -3.75 26.12
CA GLY A 90 -39.17 -4.73 26.66
C GLY A 90 -39.02 -4.95 28.17
N LEU A 91 -37.79 -5.09 28.66
CA LEU A 91 -37.50 -5.23 30.08
C LEU A 91 -37.85 -3.95 30.85
N LEU A 92 -37.59 -2.80 30.29
CA LEU A 92 -37.93 -1.49 30.87
C LEU A 92 -39.44 -1.35 31.05
N ALA A 93 -40.24 -1.67 30.03
CA ALA A 93 -41.70 -1.66 30.09
C ALA A 93 -42.22 -2.64 31.15
N ALA A 94 -41.67 -3.85 31.19
CA ALA A 94 -42.07 -4.87 32.17
C ALA A 94 -41.82 -4.44 33.62
N VAL A 95 -40.60 -3.92 33.90
CA VAL A 95 -40.26 -3.44 35.25
C VAL A 95 -41.09 -2.23 35.64
N GLY A 96 -41.35 -1.32 34.70
CA GLY A 96 -42.23 -0.16 34.93
C GLY A 96 -43.67 -0.56 35.25
N LEU A 97 -44.26 -1.50 34.51
CA LEU A 97 -45.60 -1.98 34.75
C LEU A 97 -45.72 -2.74 36.08
N VAL A 98 -44.79 -3.63 36.38
CA VAL A 98 -44.73 -4.37 37.65
C VAL A 98 -44.51 -3.38 38.81
N GLY A 99 -43.62 -2.42 38.67
CA GLY A 99 -43.39 -1.38 39.67
C GLY A 99 -44.63 -0.53 39.94
N ALA A 100 -45.37 -0.12 38.89
CA ALA A 100 -46.64 0.59 39.03
C ALA A 100 -47.69 -0.27 39.72
N GLY A 101 -47.84 -1.54 39.30
CA GLY A 101 -48.76 -2.47 39.93
C GLY A 101 -48.50 -2.65 41.43
N LEU A 102 -47.25 -2.83 41.83
CA LEU A 102 -46.86 -2.93 43.24
C LEU A 102 -47.07 -1.62 43.97
N TYR A 103 -46.66 -0.49 43.45
CA TYR A 103 -46.72 0.80 44.09
C TYR A 103 -48.13 1.27 44.41
N PHE A 104 -49.07 1.01 43.47
CA PHE A 104 -50.47 1.38 43.61
C PHE A 104 -51.36 0.26 44.16
N TRP A 105 -50.80 -0.92 44.54
CA TRP A 105 -51.53 -2.04 45.04
C TRP A 105 -52.36 -1.64 46.30
N PRO A 106 -53.68 -1.87 46.35
CA PRO A 106 -54.50 -1.59 47.50
C PRO A 106 -54.26 -2.65 48.58
N CYS A 107 -53.47 -2.34 49.59
CA CYS A 107 -53.20 -3.24 50.68
C CYS A 107 -53.64 -2.60 52.02
N VAL A 108 -54.29 -3.36 52.86
CA VAL A 108 -54.84 -2.88 54.12
C VAL A 108 -53.90 -3.25 55.29
N SER A 109 -53.11 -4.31 55.15
CA SER A 109 -52.24 -4.76 56.23
C SER A 109 -50.90 -3.96 56.21
N PRO A 110 -50.40 -3.49 57.37
CA PRO A 110 -49.28 -2.55 57.46
C PRO A 110 -47.97 -3.10 56.87
N LEU A 111 -47.58 -4.33 57.15
CA LEU A 111 -46.31 -4.92 56.67
C LEU A 111 -46.29 -5.14 55.16
N PRO A 112 -47.33 -5.79 54.57
CA PRO A 112 -47.41 -5.87 53.08
C PRO A 112 -47.51 -4.50 52.43
N TYR A 113 -48.20 -3.53 52.99
CA TYR A 113 -48.25 -2.14 52.47
C TYR A 113 -46.88 -1.50 52.37
N LEU A 114 -46.05 -1.62 53.41
CA LEU A 114 -44.67 -1.15 53.42
C LEU A 114 -43.85 -1.77 52.31
N LEU A 115 -43.90 -3.12 52.21
CA LEU A 115 -43.10 -3.85 51.25
C LEU A 115 -43.47 -3.50 49.79
N VAL A 116 -44.77 -3.51 49.44
CA VAL A 116 -45.16 -3.21 48.05
C VAL A 116 -44.97 -1.73 47.69
N THR A 117 -45.11 -0.81 48.66
CA THR A 117 -44.91 0.62 48.40
C THR A 117 -43.43 0.95 48.16
N VAL A 118 -42.50 0.40 48.95
CA VAL A 118 -41.06 0.63 48.82
C VAL A 118 -40.52 -0.05 47.58
N SER A 119 -40.81 -1.33 47.38
CA SER A 119 -40.34 -2.07 46.18
C SER A 119 -40.93 -1.51 44.90
N GLY A 120 -42.21 -1.12 44.88
CA GLY A 120 -42.84 -0.49 43.73
C GLY A 120 -42.27 0.88 43.41
N ALA A 121 -42.01 1.70 44.42
CA ALA A 121 -41.35 3.02 44.26
C ALA A 121 -39.95 2.85 43.67
N ALA A 122 -39.16 1.93 44.21
CA ALA A 122 -37.77 1.68 43.72
C ALA A 122 -37.79 1.20 42.23
N ALA A 123 -38.69 0.27 41.86
CA ALA A 123 -38.83 -0.21 40.49
C ALA A 123 -39.25 0.89 39.51
N LEU A 124 -40.22 1.73 39.92
CA LEU A 124 -40.68 2.86 39.09
C LEU A 124 -39.61 3.92 38.90
N VAL A 125 -38.92 4.32 39.98
CA VAL A 125 -37.82 5.31 39.88
C VAL A 125 -36.70 4.78 38.99
N TRP A 126 -36.34 3.49 39.12
CA TRP A 126 -35.37 2.86 38.26
C TRP A 126 -35.81 2.86 36.79
N ALA A 127 -37.05 2.47 36.50
CA ALA A 127 -37.62 2.44 35.15
C ALA A 127 -37.64 3.85 34.51
N LEU A 128 -38.03 4.89 35.28
CA LEU A 128 -38.07 6.27 34.82
C LEU A 128 -36.65 6.84 34.58
N ALA A 129 -35.67 6.48 35.42
CA ALA A 129 -34.29 6.84 35.21
C ALA A 129 -33.70 6.21 33.94
N MET A 130 -34.05 4.93 33.67
CA MET A 130 -33.64 4.25 32.43
C MET A 130 -34.33 4.80 31.19
N LEU A 131 -35.61 5.17 31.31
CA LEU A 131 -36.34 5.86 30.25
C LEU A 131 -35.68 7.21 29.88
N GLY A 132 -35.26 7.99 30.90
CA GLY A 132 -34.53 9.22 30.69
C GLY A 132 -33.20 9.00 29.91
N ARG A 133 -32.52 7.87 30.18
CA ARG A 133 -31.30 7.49 29.43
C ARG A 133 -31.59 7.11 27.97
N LEU A 134 -32.71 6.46 27.71
CA LEU A 134 -33.15 6.18 26.34
C LEU A 134 -33.40 7.47 25.56
N PHE A 135 -34.09 8.43 26.15
CA PHE A 135 -34.35 9.73 25.50
C PHE A 135 -33.12 10.61 25.37
N SER A 136 -32.18 10.58 26.31
CA SER A 136 -30.91 11.33 26.19
C SER A 136 -30.02 10.81 25.06
N GLY A 137 -30.11 9.51 24.73
CA GLY A 137 -29.38 8.91 23.58
C GLY A 137 -29.89 9.38 22.20
N PHE A 138 -31.09 9.91 22.09
CA PHE A 138 -31.63 10.47 20.84
C PHE A 138 -31.14 11.88 20.53
N HIS A 139 -30.44 12.55 21.42
CA HIS A 139 -29.97 13.94 21.27
C HIS A 139 -28.47 14.07 20.93
N GLU A 140 -27.71 12.96 20.79
CA GLU A 140 -26.34 12.99 20.27
C GLU A 140 -26.30 13.04 18.73
N HIS A 141 -26.76 14.16 18.16
CA HIS A 141 -26.81 14.39 16.71
C HIS A 141 -25.59 15.19 16.20
N GLY A 142 -24.42 15.06 16.79
CA GLY A 142 -23.33 15.95 16.43
C GLY A 142 -21.99 15.31 16.02
N ASN A 143 -21.76 13.98 16.22
CA ASN A 143 -20.41 13.43 16.05
C ASN A 143 -20.37 11.94 15.69
N ASP A 144 -21.30 11.43 14.89
CA ASP A 144 -21.12 10.07 14.33
C ASP A 144 -20.08 10.14 13.19
N LEU A 145 -18.85 9.70 13.49
CA LEU A 145 -17.79 9.65 12.49
C LEU A 145 -18.11 8.74 11.28
N ARG A 146 -19.15 7.92 11.39
CA ARG A 146 -19.63 7.09 10.28
C ARG A 146 -20.46 7.89 9.27
N GLU A 147 -21.15 8.97 9.73
CA GLU A 147 -22.03 9.75 8.85
C GLU A 147 -21.23 10.32 7.66
N SER A 148 -21.72 10.08 6.46
CA SER A 148 -21.14 10.50 5.19
C SER A 148 -22.08 11.47 4.47
N PHE A 149 -21.97 11.58 3.18
CA PHE A 149 -22.79 12.39 2.28
C PHE A 149 -23.43 11.51 1.20
N ALA A 150 -24.33 12.08 0.40
CA ALA A 150 -24.95 11.38 -0.73
C ALA A 150 -23.90 11.03 -1.79
N GLN A 151 -23.86 9.80 -2.25
CA GLN A 151 -22.89 9.27 -3.20
C GLN A 151 -23.62 8.63 -4.39
N GLU A 152 -22.84 8.23 -5.40
CA GLU A 152 -23.39 7.53 -6.56
C GLU A 152 -23.85 6.13 -6.17
N GLU A 153 -25.11 5.81 -6.45
CA GLU A 153 -25.74 4.53 -6.09
C GLU A 153 -25.89 3.59 -7.29
N GLU A 154 -25.56 4.05 -8.50
CA GLU A 154 -25.60 3.25 -9.72
C GLU A 154 -24.20 3.07 -10.31
N PRO A 155 -23.84 1.87 -10.79
CA PRO A 155 -22.60 1.65 -11.51
C PRO A 155 -22.70 2.14 -12.95
N HIS A 156 -21.65 2.76 -13.47
CA HIS A 156 -21.56 3.21 -14.86
C HIS A 156 -20.41 2.50 -15.60
N PRO A 157 -20.54 1.20 -15.90
CA PRO A 157 -19.47 0.42 -16.52
C PRO A 157 -19.24 0.86 -17.96
N GLY A 158 -17.99 1.15 -18.31
CA GLY A 158 -17.52 1.37 -19.67
C GLY A 158 -16.51 0.31 -20.09
N PRO A 159 -16.13 0.27 -21.38
CA PRO A 159 -15.22 -0.74 -21.91
C PRO A 159 -13.84 -0.73 -21.23
N LEU A 160 -13.37 0.42 -20.75
CA LEU A 160 -12.07 0.58 -20.11
C LEU A 160 -12.15 1.22 -18.72
N SER A 161 -13.37 1.42 -18.18
CA SER A 161 -13.59 2.00 -16.86
C SER A 161 -13.23 1.02 -15.74
N ILE A 162 -13.08 1.54 -14.51
CA ILE A 162 -12.95 0.73 -13.29
C ILE A 162 -14.14 1.02 -12.41
N VAL A 163 -14.82 -0.02 -11.92
CA VAL A 163 -16.00 0.11 -11.05
C VAL A 163 -15.72 -0.61 -9.74
N LEU A 164 -15.87 0.11 -8.62
CA LEU A 164 -15.73 -0.44 -7.28
C LEU A 164 -17.06 -0.28 -6.54
N GLU A 165 -17.55 -1.37 -5.98
CA GLU A 165 -18.71 -1.32 -5.11
C GLU A 165 -18.33 -0.83 -3.72
N THR A 166 -19.19 -0.01 -3.11
CA THR A 166 -18.95 0.56 -1.79
C THR A 166 -20.17 0.42 -0.88
N LYS A 167 -19.90 0.49 0.42
CA LYS A 167 -20.93 0.61 1.44
C LYS A 167 -20.63 1.83 2.30
N TYR A 168 -21.62 2.73 2.43
CA TYR A 168 -21.48 3.96 3.17
C TYR A 168 -22.68 4.22 4.08
N TYR A 169 -22.47 5.00 5.15
CA TYR A 169 -23.51 5.33 6.11
C TYR A 169 -23.96 6.76 5.90
N TYR A 170 -25.24 6.97 5.56
CA TYR A 170 -25.82 8.28 5.31
C TYR A 170 -27.26 8.33 5.80
N ARG A 171 -27.68 9.46 6.41
CA ARG A 171 -29.00 9.67 6.98
C ARG A 171 -29.45 8.51 7.90
N LYS A 172 -28.54 8.06 8.75
CA LYS A 172 -28.76 6.96 9.73
C LYS A 172 -29.04 5.59 9.11
N ALA A 173 -28.74 5.39 7.84
CA ALA A 173 -28.90 4.11 7.15
C ALA A 173 -27.61 3.74 6.39
N TRP A 174 -27.43 2.44 6.16
CA TRP A 174 -26.40 1.94 5.29
C TRP A 174 -26.90 1.92 3.85
N HIS A 175 -26.11 2.49 2.95
CA HIS A 175 -26.37 2.54 1.53
C HIS A 175 -25.32 1.75 0.77
N ARG A 176 -25.69 1.24 -0.38
CA ARG A 176 -24.80 0.70 -1.39
C ARG A 176 -24.45 1.81 -2.35
N GLY A 177 -23.16 1.95 -2.65
CA GLY A 177 -22.68 2.95 -3.60
C GLY A 177 -21.69 2.36 -4.58
N TYR A 178 -21.32 3.15 -5.59
CA TYR A 178 -20.35 2.76 -6.61
C TYR A 178 -19.38 3.89 -6.89
N ILE A 179 -18.11 3.54 -6.99
CA ILE A 179 -17.06 4.43 -7.48
C ILE A 179 -16.78 3.99 -8.91
N THR A 180 -17.15 4.81 -9.88
CA THR A 180 -16.86 4.55 -11.30
C THR A 180 -15.77 5.49 -11.79
N VAL A 181 -14.59 4.94 -12.07
CA VAL A 181 -13.50 5.65 -12.76
C VAL A 181 -13.71 5.45 -14.26
N GLU A 182 -14.44 6.37 -14.91
CA GLU A 182 -14.77 6.28 -16.34
C GLU A 182 -13.52 6.31 -17.21
N ASN A 183 -12.58 7.18 -16.84
CA ASN A 183 -11.35 7.41 -17.59
C ASN A 183 -10.10 7.20 -16.70
N PRO A 184 -9.61 5.95 -16.56
CA PRO A 184 -8.41 5.66 -15.80
C PRO A 184 -7.15 6.36 -16.35
N PHE A 185 -7.16 6.76 -17.62
CA PHE A 185 -6.03 7.46 -18.27
C PHE A 185 -5.80 8.88 -17.76
N ARG A 186 -6.66 9.40 -16.89
CA ARG A 186 -6.46 10.66 -16.16
C ARG A 186 -5.64 10.51 -14.88
N GLY A 187 -5.07 9.32 -14.66
CA GLY A 187 -4.27 8.99 -13.49
C GLY A 187 -5.10 8.78 -12.22
N THR A 188 -4.64 7.87 -11.41
CA THR A 188 -5.23 7.52 -10.11
C THR A 188 -4.16 7.59 -9.03
N LEU A 189 -4.45 8.27 -7.93
CA LEU A 189 -3.60 8.35 -6.76
C LEU A 189 -4.28 7.67 -5.58
N VAL A 190 -3.61 6.71 -4.95
CA VAL A 190 -4.11 5.95 -3.82
C VAL A 190 -3.22 6.23 -2.60
N ILE A 191 -3.77 6.90 -1.60
CA ILE A 191 -3.06 7.31 -0.40
C ILE A 191 -3.59 6.54 0.81
N GLY A 192 -2.71 6.10 1.68
CA GLY A 192 -3.13 5.54 2.96
C GLY A 192 -1.98 4.86 3.69
N SER A 193 -1.99 4.94 5.00
CA SER A 193 -0.99 4.32 5.87
C SER A 193 -0.89 2.80 5.65
N ALA A 194 0.15 2.20 6.21
CA ALA A 194 0.27 0.73 6.23
C ALA A 194 -0.97 0.12 6.91
N GLY A 195 -1.55 -0.92 6.29
CA GLY A 195 -2.76 -1.56 6.79
C GLY A 195 -4.08 -0.84 6.47
N SER A 196 -4.07 0.30 5.74
CA SER A 196 -5.30 0.98 5.31
C SER A 196 -6.14 0.20 4.29
N GLY A 197 -5.61 -0.87 3.71
CA GLY A 197 -6.29 -1.73 2.74
C GLY A 197 -6.06 -1.32 1.28
N LYS A 198 -5.05 -0.49 0.95
CA LYS A 198 -4.75 -0.07 -0.43
C LYS A 198 -4.69 -1.23 -1.41
N SER A 199 -3.78 -2.18 -1.15
CA SER A 199 -3.52 -3.30 -2.07
C SER A 199 -4.76 -4.16 -2.24
N PHE A 200 -5.40 -4.56 -1.13
CA PHE A 200 -6.57 -5.43 -1.15
C PHE A 200 -7.82 -4.77 -1.74
N SER A 201 -8.13 -3.54 -1.31
CA SER A 201 -9.42 -2.90 -1.67
C SER A 201 -9.36 -2.08 -2.96
N VAL A 202 -8.17 -1.58 -3.37
CA VAL A 202 -8.05 -0.73 -4.56
C VAL A 202 -7.19 -1.39 -5.63
N PHE A 203 -5.94 -1.76 -5.34
CA PHE A 203 -5.02 -2.27 -6.36
C PHE A 203 -5.49 -3.59 -6.97
N ASN A 204 -5.87 -4.59 -6.15
CA ASN A 204 -6.35 -5.88 -6.68
C ASN A 204 -7.55 -5.73 -7.61
N PRO A 205 -8.64 -5.03 -7.24
CA PRO A 205 -9.75 -4.80 -8.17
C PRO A 205 -9.38 -4.00 -9.41
N TYR A 206 -8.45 -3.04 -9.32
CA TYR A 206 -7.95 -2.32 -10.49
C TYR A 206 -7.21 -3.23 -11.44
N ILE A 207 -6.26 -4.02 -10.95
CA ILE A 207 -5.48 -4.98 -11.72
C ILE A 207 -6.40 -5.99 -12.41
N GLU A 208 -7.30 -6.61 -11.66
CA GLU A 208 -8.26 -7.60 -12.19
C GLU A 208 -9.11 -7.02 -13.32
N GLN A 209 -9.68 -5.81 -13.12
CA GLN A 209 -10.51 -5.18 -14.12
C GLN A 209 -9.73 -4.68 -15.32
N MET A 210 -8.52 -4.16 -15.15
CA MET A 210 -7.66 -3.76 -16.26
C MET A 210 -7.33 -4.97 -17.14
N ILE A 211 -6.85 -6.06 -16.54
CA ILE A 211 -6.51 -7.27 -17.28
C ILE A 211 -7.76 -7.86 -17.97
N SER A 212 -8.89 -7.94 -17.28
CA SER A 212 -10.14 -8.45 -17.85
C SER A 212 -10.69 -7.61 -19.02
N LYS A 213 -10.23 -6.35 -19.14
CA LYS A 213 -10.60 -5.40 -20.21
C LYS A 213 -9.53 -5.23 -21.28
N GLY A 214 -8.54 -6.09 -21.29
CA GLY A 214 -7.54 -6.15 -22.36
C GLY A 214 -6.40 -5.13 -22.25
N TYR A 215 -6.10 -4.63 -21.06
CA TYR A 215 -4.91 -3.82 -20.84
C TYR A 215 -3.64 -4.67 -20.86
N THR A 216 -2.58 -4.15 -21.46
CA THR A 216 -1.22 -4.53 -21.11
C THR A 216 -0.85 -3.83 -19.79
N MET A 217 0.20 -4.27 -19.11
CA MET A 217 0.49 -3.73 -17.80
C MET A 217 1.98 -3.74 -17.47
N MET A 218 2.45 -2.69 -16.82
CA MET A 218 3.64 -2.70 -15.99
C MET A 218 3.18 -2.56 -14.54
N LEU A 219 3.55 -3.52 -13.70
CA LEU A 219 3.35 -3.49 -12.26
C LEU A 219 4.71 -3.36 -11.57
N TYR A 220 4.84 -2.37 -10.69
CA TYR A 220 5.89 -2.35 -9.67
C TYR A 220 5.30 -2.85 -8.35
N ASP A 221 5.80 -4.00 -7.90
CA ASP A 221 5.38 -4.69 -6.69
C ASP A 221 6.44 -4.51 -5.60
N PHE A 222 6.16 -3.68 -4.59
CA PHE A 222 7.09 -3.38 -3.52
C PHE A 222 7.31 -4.58 -2.56
N LYS A 223 6.34 -5.45 -2.46
CA LYS A 223 6.36 -6.65 -1.61
C LYS A 223 6.17 -7.91 -2.44
N MET A 224 7.02 -8.05 -3.45
CA MET A 224 6.92 -9.23 -4.32
C MET A 224 6.90 -10.53 -3.50
N PRO A 225 6.00 -11.52 -3.82
CA PRO A 225 5.19 -11.57 -5.04
C PRO A 225 3.70 -11.21 -4.86
N ASP A 226 3.30 -10.42 -3.86
CA ASP A 226 1.89 -10.24 -3.48
C ASP A 226 0.99 -9.81 -4.65
N LEU A 227 1.27 -8.66 -5.27
CA LEU A 227 0.49 -8.17 -6.42
C LEU A 227 0.85 -8.88 -7.71
N THR A 228 2.08 -9.36 -7.84
CA THR A 228 2.54 -10.12 -9.00
C THR A 228 1.74 -11.41 -9.18
N LYS A 229 1.45 -12.15 -8.10
CA LYS A 229 0.55 -13.32 -8.13
C LYS A 229 -0.86 -12.94 -8.59
N THR A 230 -1.38 -11.79 -8.12
CA THR A 230 -2.70 -11.30 -8.57
C THR A 230 -2.70 -11.05 -10.08
N VAL A 231 -1.66 -10.39 -10.62
CA VAL A 231 -1.51 -10.13 -12.07
C VAL A 231 -1.43 -11.42 -12.85
N TYR A 232 -0.55 -12.35 -12.44
CA TYR A 232 -0.35 -13.63 -13.12
C TYR A 232 -1.65 -14.43 -13.22
N ASN A 233 -2.35 -14.60 -12.09
CA ASN A 233 -3.60 -15.34 -12.05
C ASN A 233 -4.76 -14.63 -12.76
N ALA A 234 -4.82 -13.29 -12.70
CA ALA A 234 -5.79 -12.52 -13.47
C ALA A 234 -5.56 -12.71 -14.99
N LEU A 235 -4.30 -12.76 -15.42
CA LEU A 235 -3.95 -13.01 -16.81
C LEU A 235 -4.35 -14.41 -17.25
N LEU A 236 -4.06 -15.45 -16.46
CA LEU A 236 -4.45 -16.83 -16.76
C LEU A 236 -5.97 -16.95 -16.97
N ARG A 237 -6.76 -16.34 -16.09
CA ARG A 237 -8.24 -16.37 -16.15
C ARG A 237 -8.84 -15.58 -17.31
N ASN A 238 -8.12 -14.62 -17.89
CA ASN A 238 -8.67 -13.69 -18.90
C ASN A 238 -7.93 -13.74 -20.25
N ARG A 239 -7.13 -14.76 -20.53
CA ARG A 239 -6.37 -14.89 -21.79
C ARG A 239 -7.25 -14.84 -23.04
N ASP A 240 -8.45 -15.41 -22.98
CA ASP A 240 -9.45 -15.46 -24.05
C ASP A 240 -10.05 -14.09 -24.40
N LYS A 241 -9.95 -13.11 -23.52
CA LYS A 241 -10.47 -11.74 -23.72
C LYS A 241 -9.58 -10.85 -24.56
N TYR A 242 -8.35 -11.27 -24.80
CA TYR A 242 -7.40 -10.56 -25.63
C TYR A 242 -7.47 -11.03 -27.07
N ARG A 243 -7.36 -10.08 -28.01
CA ARG A 243 -7.19 -10.46 -29.44
C ARG A 243 -5.91 -11.27 -29.65
N LYS A 244 -4.83 -10.87 -28.99
CA LYS A 244 -3.56 -11.58 -28.85
C LYS A 244 -3.23 -11.61 -27.36
N PRO A 245 -3.24 -12.79 -26.72
CA PRO A 245 -2.94 -12.87 -25.28
C PRO A 245 -1.55 -12.33 -25.01
N PRO A 246 -1.39 -11.44 -24.01
CA PRO A 246 -0.08 -10.92 -23.66
C PRO A 246 0.77 -12.00 -23.00
N HIS A 247 2.09 -11.93 -23.25
CA HIS A 247 3.07 -12.73 -22.55
C HIS A 247 3.29 -12.15 -21.16
N PHE A 248 3.42 -13.02 -20.15
CA PHE A 248 3.77 -12.65 -18.79
C PHE A 248 5.28 -12.61 -18.65
N TYR A 249 5.79 -11.50 -18.09
CA TYR A 249 7.20 -11.33 -17.74
C TYR A 249 7.34 -10.83 -16.32
N CYS A 250 8.40 -11.28 -15.66
CA CYS A 250 8.69 -10.97 -14.28
C CYS A 250 10.17 -10.67 -14.10
N ILE A 251 10.52 -9.59 -13.42
CA ILE A 251 11.87 -9.23 -12.99
C ILE A 251 11.96 -9.31 -11.48
N ASN A 252 12.77 -10.24 -11.00
CA ASN A 252 12.95 -10.52 -9.58
C ASN A 252 14.44 -10.75 -9.27
N PHE A 253 15.10 -9.78 -8.67
CA PHE A 253 16.52 -9.90 -8.30
C PHE A 253 16.74 -10.76 -7.03
N GLN A 254 15.71 -10.98 -6.24
CA GLN A 254 15.79 -11.79 -5.02
C GLN A 254 15.78 -13.28 -5.33
N ASP A 255 15.03 -13.65 -6.37
CA ASP A 255 14.85 -15.03 -6.79
C ASP A 255 15.00 -15.13 -8.32
N PRO A 256 16.24 -15.31 -8.80
CA PRO A 256 16.53 -15.43 -10.23
C PRO A 256 15.84 -16.60 -10.94
N LEU A 257 15.42 -17.64 -10.21
CA LEU A 257 14.63 -18.75 -10.75
C LEU A 257 13.27 -18.30 -11.29
N HIS A 258 12.63 -17.39 -10.54
CA HIS A 258 11.34 -16.83 -10.87
C HIS A 258 11.49 -15.45 -11.51
N SER A 259 12.56 -15.24 -12.28
CA SER A 259 12.85 -14.01 -13.01
C SER A 259 13.17 -14.30 -14.46
N HIS A 260 12.64 -13.46 -15.35
CA HIS A 260 13.18 -13.35 -16.70
C HIS A 260 14.42 -12.44 -16.69
N ARG A 261 15.19 -12.52 -17.76
CA ARG A 261 16.36 -11.69 -17.99
C ARG A 261 16.02 -10.58 -18.98
N CYS A 262 16.38 -9.36 -18.68
CA CYS A 262 16.13 -8.25 -19.58
C CYS A 262 17.14 -7.12 -19.37
N ASN A 263 17.69 -6.65 -20.47
CA ASN A 263 18.63 -5.56 -20.51
C ASN A 263 17.92 -4.20 -20.74
N PRO A 264 17.79 -3.33 -19.71
CA PRO A 264 17.11 -2.04 -19.87
C PRO A 264 17.93 -0.99 -20.62
N ILE A 265 19.18 -1.28 -20.95
CA ILE A 265 20.08 -0.40 -21.71
C ILE A 265 20.56 -1.04 -23.01
N ALA A 266 19.80 -2.00 -23.53
CA ALA A 266 20.09 -2.65 -24.78
C ALA A 266 20.35 -1.62 -25.93
N PRO A 267 21.16 -1.96 -26.93
CA PRO A 267 21.52 -1.07 -28.02
C PRO A 267 20.35 -0.37 -28.71
N GLU A 268 19.21 -1.03 -28.77
CA GLU A 268 17.96 -0.49 -29.35
C GLU A 268 17.36 0.69 -28.56
N TYR A 269 17.73 0.82 -27.29
CA TYR A 269 17.31 1.93 -26.42
C TYR A 269 18.32 3.07 -26.37
N LEU A 270 19.52 2.89 -26.95
CA LEU A 270 20.60 3.86 -27.01
C LEU A 270 20.89 4.26 -28.48
N THR A 271 19.96 4.99 -29.08
CA THR A 271 20.04 5.40 -30.48
C THR A 271 20.95 6.60 -30.70
N ASP A 272 21.13 7.42 -29.67
CA ASP A 272 21.95 8.62 -29.66
C ASP A 272 22.74 8.73 -28.32
N ILE A 273 23.85 9.42 -28.34
CA ILE A 273 24.65 9.76 -27.15
C ILE A 273 23.84 10.51 -26.08
N ILE A 274 22.76 11.18 -26.48
CA ILE A 274 21.80 11.82 -25.57
C ILE A 274 21.09 10.76 -24.74
N ASP A 275 20.70 9.63 -25.33
CA ASP A 275 20.03 8.53 -24.61
C ASP A 275 20.96 7.93 -23.53
N ALA A 276 22.27 7.82 -23.83
CA ALA A 276 23.27 7.40 -22.85
C ALA A 276 23.40 8.40 -21.69
N SER A 277 23.38 9.70 -22.00
CA SER A 277 23.44 10.76 -20.97
C SER A 277 22.19 10.82 -20.10
N GLU A 278 21.01 10.59 -20.68
CA GLU A 278 19.75 10.48 -19.91
C GLU A 278 19.75 9.24 -19.04
N THR A 279 20.21 8.11 -19.56
CA THR A 279 20.33 6.85 -18.82
C THR A 279 21.26 7.01 -17.62
N ALA A 280 22.44 7.61 -17.83
CA ALA A 280 23.38 7.92 -16.77
C ALA A 280 22.74 8.81 -15.67
N ARG A 281 21.92 9.78 -16.08
CA ARG A 281 21.19 10.62 -15.13
C ARG A 281 20.18 9.80 -14.30
N VAL A 282 19.43 8.91 -14.93
CA VAL A 282 18.46 8.04 -14.23
C VAL A 282 19.17 7.17 -13.18
N VAL A 283 20.31 6.58 -13.55
CA VAL A 283 21.13 5.78 -12.63
C VAL A 283 21.60 6.62 -11.45
N MET A 284 22.20 7.79 -11.72
CA MET A 284 22.73 8.66 -10.67
C MET A 284 21.64 9.21 -9.75
N GLU A 285 20.47 9.55 -10.28
CA GLU A 285 19.33 10.01 -9.46
C GLU A 285 18.73 8.88 -8.62
N ALA A 286 18.74 7.66 -9.11
CA ALA A 286 18.29 6.50 -8.35
C ALA A 286 19.26 6.11 -7.22
N LEU A 287 20.57 6.15 -7.49
CA LEU A 287 21.61 5.86 -6.51
C LEU A 287 21.74 6.95 -5.41
N ASN A 288 21.38 8.19 -5.72
CA ASN A 288 21.46 9.33 -4.80
C ASN A 288 20.07 9.86 -4.41
N LYS A 289 19.09 9.00 -4.30
CA LYS A 289 17.71 9.34 -3.94
C LYS A 289 17.67 10.13 -2.62
N GLY A 290 16.88 11.20 -2.60
CA GLY A 290 16.77 12.09 -1.42
C GLY A 290 17.90 13.11 -1.28
N ASN A 291 18.95 13.06 -2.07
CA ASN A 291 20.04 14.05 -2.05
C ASN A 291 19.83 15.08 -3.17
N GLU A 292 19.37 16.28 -2.82
CA GLU A 292 19.10 17.35 -3.80
C GLU A 292 20.37 18.03 -4.35
N LYS A 293 21.55 17.81 -3.72
CA LYS A 293 22.79 18.50 -4.13
C LYS A 293 23.43 17.81 -5.32
N LYS A 294 23.23 18.38 -6.49
CA LYS A 294 23.94 18.02 -7.72
C LYS A 294 25.21 18.85 -7.84
N ASP A 295 26.21 18.47 -7.07
CA ASP A 295 27.51 19.14 -7.06
C ASP A 295 28.38 18.75 -8.28
N PHE A 296 29.59 19.27 -8.31
CA PHE A 296 30.58 18.99 -9.37
C PHE A 296 30.86 17.49 -9.50
N PHE A 297 31.03 16.79 -8.40
CA PHE A 297 31.37 15.35 -8.41
C PHE A 297 30.19 14.52 -8.94
N TRP A 298 29.00 14.88 -8.53
CA TRP A 298 27.76 14.22 -9.03
C TRP A 298 27.61 14.41 -10.56
N MET A 299 27.83 15.64 -11.06
CA MET A 299 27.74 15.91 -12.49
C MET A 299 28.84 15.19 -13.28
N SER A 300 30.07 15.14 -12.73
CA SER A 300 31.19 14.40 -13.34
C SER A 300 30.92 12.90 -13.38
N ALA A 301 30.43 12.32 -12.30
CA ALA A 301 30.01 10.90 -12.24
C ALA A 301 28.99 10.57 -13.32
N GLN A 302 27.91 11.38 -13.40
CA GLN A 302 26.89 11.22 -14.45
C GLN A 302 27.50 11.26 -15.86
N GLN A 303 28.39 12.22 -16.11
CA GLN A 303 29.03 12.36 -17.41
C GLN A 303 29.93 11.18 -17.74
N TYR A 304 30.72 10.69 -16.77
CA TYR A 304 31.58 9.52 -16.93
C TYR A 304 30.79 8.25 -17.21
N ILE A 305 29.71 7.99 -16.48
CA ILE A 305 28.78 6.87 -16.74
C ILE A 305 28.21 6.97 -18.17
N GLY A 306 27.79 8.15 -18.61
CA GLY A 306 27.27 8.35 -19.97
C GLY A 306 28.31 8.11 -21.07
N ILE A 307 29.56 8.44 -20.82
CA ILE A 307 30.67 8.14 -21.71
C ILE A 307 30.94 6.64 -21.81
N CYS A 308 30.99 5.95 -20.66
CA CYS A 308 31.21 4.51 -20.62
C CYS A 308 30.04 3.75 -21.28
N LEU A 309 28.79 4.16 -21.04
CA LEU A 309 27.60 3.61 -21.71
C LEU A 309 27.70 3.74 -23.24
N TRP A 310 28.03 4.92 -23.73
CA TRP A 310 28.17 5.13 -25.18
C TRP A 310 29.37 4.39 -25.77
N LEU A 311 30.40 4.23 -24.99
CA LEU A 311 31.56 3.43 -25.40
C LEU A 311 31.16 1.96 -25.62
N LEU A 312 30.46 1.34 -24.66
CA LEU A 312 29.94 -0.02 -24.81
C LEU A 312 29.00 -0.13 -26.01
N ARG A 313 28.14 0.87 -26.23
CA ARG A 313 27.26 0.92 -27.39
C ARG A 313 28.02 0.93 -28.73
N ILE A 314 29.14 1.61 -28.81
CA ILE A 314 29.99 1.64 -30.02
C ILE A 314 30.61 0.27 -30.28
N TYR A 315 31.07 -0.44 -29.25
CA TYR A 315 31.70 -1.75 -29.37
C TYR A 315 30.70 -2.92 -29.48
N THR A 316 29.41 -2.67 -29.30
CA THR A 316 28.38 -3.67 -29.47
C THR A 316 27.87 -3.69 -30.90
N PRO A 317 28.01 -4.81 -31.63
CA PRO A 317 27.50 -4.93 -33.02
C PRO A 317 25.98 -4.73 -33.07
N SER A 318 25.49 -4.05 -34.09
CA SER A 318 24.06 -3.90 -34.32
C SER A 318 23.44 -5.26 -34.64
N GLY A 319 22.64 -5.84 -33.73
CA GLY A 319 21.89 -7.07 -33.99
C GLY A 319 21.78 -8.08 -32.86
N GLY A 320 22.30 -7.79 -31.67
CA GLY A 320 22.01 -8.53 -30.42
C GLY A 320 22.23 -10.05 -30.51
N LYS A 321 23.43 -10.51 -30.82
CA LYS A 321 23.85 -11.90 -30.65
C LYS A 321 24.96 -11.99 -29.62
N GLU A 322 25.25 -13.19 -29.14
CA GLU A 322 26.33 -13.49 -28.19
C GLU A 322 27.57 -12.61 -28.40
N GLY A 323 27.98 -11.85 -27.37
CA GLY A 323 29.02 -10.83 -27.43
C GLY A 323 28.50 -9.40 -27.30
N ASP A 324 27.26 -9.21 -26.90
CA ASP A 324 26.64 -7.90 -26.70
C ASP A 324 27.04 -7.34 -25.33
N TRP A 325 27.99 -6.40 -25.33
CA TRP A 325 28.55 -5.80 -24.09
C TRP A 325 27.77 -4.57 -23.60
N CYS A 326 26.73 -4.15 -24.33
CA CYS A 326 25.96 -2.96 -23.98
C CYS A 326 24.86 -3.31 -22.97
N ASP A 327 25.24 -3.73 -21.78
CA ASP A 327 24.35 -4.00 -20.66
C ASP A 327 24.89 -3.35 -19.35
N PHE A 328 24.07 -3.39 -18.32
CA PHE A 328 24.40 -2.73 -17.06
C PHE A 328 25.55 -3.41 -16.29
N PRO A 329 25.67 -4.73 -16.23
CA PRO A 329 26.82 -5.43 -15.67
C PRO A 329 28.15 -5.06 -16.34
N HIS A 330 28.22 -5.08 -17.68
CA HIS A 330 29.41 -4.67 -18.40
C HIS A 330 29.75 -3.20 -18.16
N LEU A 331 28.75 -2.33 -17.98
CA LEU A 331 28.99 -0.94 -17.59
C LEU A 331 29.69 -0.83 -16.23
N ILE A 332 29.24 -1.60 -15.22
CA ILE A 332 29.85 -1.60 -13.89
C ILE A 332 31.30 -2.08 -13.99
N GLU A 333 31.56 -3.18 -14.69
CA GLU A 333 32.92 -3.72 -14.87
C GLU A 333 33.82 -2.77 -15.66
N LEU A 334 33.31 -2.08 -16.68
CA LEU A 334 34.08 -1.07 -17.42
C LEU A 334 34.46 0.12 -16.53
N ILE A 335 33.57 0.62 -15.70
CA ILE A 335 33.84 1.71 -14.76
C ILE A 335 34.86 1.29 -13.69
N ASN A 336 34.96 0.01 -13.38
CA ASN A 336 35.92 -0.55 -12.44
C ASN A 336 37.33 -0.71 -13.01
N GLN A 337 37.49 -0.68 -14.33
CA GLN A 337 38.81 -0.75 -14.97
C GLN A 337 39.70 0.46 -14.66
N ASP A 338 40.97 0.35 -14.98
CA ASP A 338 41.92 1.47 -14.90
C ASP A 338 41.41 2.59 -15.80
N TYR A 339 41.04 3.71 -15.19
CA TYR A 339 40.48 4.87 -15.90
C TYR A 339 41.42 5.47 -16.93
N THR A 340 42.74 5.31 -16.78
CA THR A 340 43.69 5.80 -17.75
C THR A 340 43.57 5.04 -19.07
N LYS A 341 43.43 3.72 -18.99
CA LYS A 341 43.20 2.87 -20.16
C LYS A 341 41.82 3.14 -20.80
N VAL A 342 40.79 3.28 -19.99
CA VAL A 342 39.43 3.61 -20.48
C VAL A 342 39.45 4.97 -21.21
N LEU A 343 40.07 6.00 -20.63
CA LEU A 343 40.15 7.33 -21.25
C LEU A 343 40.99 7.33 -22.52
N ASP A 344 42.04 6.49 -22.60
CA ASP A 344 42.84 6.34 -23.82
C ASP A 344 42.03 5.70 -24.97
N ILE A 345 41.12 4.79 -24.67
CA ILE A 345 40.16 4.25 -25.65
C ILE A 345 39.15 5.33 -26.04
N VAL A 346 38.59 6.06 -25.07
CA VAL A 346 37.61 7.12 -25.27
C VAL A 346 38.14 8.25 -26.16
N LYS A 347 39.44 8.65 -26.01
CA LYS A 347 40.07 9.67 -26.84
C LYS A 347 40.01 9.37 -28.34
N ARG A 348 39.97 8.10 -28.73
CA ARG A 348 39.90 7.66 -30.13
C ARG A 348 38.52 7.75 -30.73
N GLN A 349 37.50 7.89 -29.89
CA GLN A 349 36.12 7.92 -30.30
C GLN A 349 35.65 9.36 -30.56
N ARG A 350 35.61 9.75 -31.84
CA ARG A 350 35.23 11.11 -32.25
C ARG A 350 33.88 11.58 -31.67
N THR A 351 32.94 10.66 -31.50
CA THR A 351 31.60 10.96 -30.93
C THR A 351 31.65 11.30 -29.45
N LEU A 352 32.71 10.92 -28.73
CA LEU A 352 32.89 11.16 -27.30
C LEU A 352 33.81 12.37 -27.00
N ASP A 353 34.53 12.93 -27.99
CA ASP A 353 35.57 13.96 -27.79
C ASP A 353 35.05 15.13 -26.93
N GLY A 354 33.92 15.75 -27.28
CA GLY A 354 33.39 16.90 -26.54
C GLY A 354 32.94 16.56 -25.11
N LYS A 355 32.41 15.37 -24.88
CA LYS A 355 31.92 14.93 -23.55
C LYS A 355 33.08 14.47 -22.65
N ALA A 356 34.14 13.86 -23.24
CA ALA A 356 35.25 13.33 -22.50
C ALA A 356 36.30 14.41 -22.14
N ARG A 357 36.22 15.58 -22.75
CA ARG A 357 37.25 16.62 -22.68
C ARG A 357 37.64 16.98 -21.25
N VAL A 358 36.69 17.12 -20.37
CA VAL A 358 36.96 17.46 -18.94
C VAL A 358 37.86 16.42 -18.27
N PHE A 359 37.67 15.13 -18.57
CA PHE A 359 38.46 14.04 -18.00
C PHE A 359 39.82 13.92 -18.68
N VAL A 360 39.87 14.11 -20.01
CA VAL A 360 41.08 14.07 -20.82
C VAL A 360 42.02 15.21 -20.45
N ASP A 361 41.49 16.44 -20.37
CA ASP A 361 42.29 17.62 -19.99
C ASP A 361 42.84 17.47 -18.55
N ALA A 362 42.06 16.90 -17.62
CA ALA A 362 42.49 16.60 -16.25
C ALA A 362 43.63 15.56 -16.23
N LEU A 363 43.54 14.52 -17.07
CA LEU A 363 44.56 13.48 -17.21
C LEU A 363 45.88 14.08 -17.80
N GLU A 364 45.78 14.89 -18.85
CA GLU A 364 46.91 15.55 -19.49
C GLU A 364 47.58 16.60 -18.60
N ALA A 365 46.80 17.27 -17.76
CA ALA A 365 47.28 18.22 -16.76
C ALA A 365 47.89 17.55 -15.51
N ASN A 366 47.95 16.21 -15.45
CA ASN A 366 48.36 15.43 -14.27
C ASN A 366 47.56 15.73 -13.00
N ALA A 367 46.28 16.15 -13.12
CA ALA A 367 45.39 16.41 -12.00
C ALA A 367 44.76 15.10 -11.49
N GLN A 368 45.58 14.11 -11.15
CA GLN A 368 45.14 12.73 -10.84
C GLN A 368 44.20 12.65 -9.63
N ASP A 369 44.47 13.41 -8.55
CA ASP A 369 43.64 13.39 -7.35
C ASP A 369 42.20 13.85 -7.64
N GLN A 370 42.04 14.90 -8.45
CA GLN A 370 40.76 15.41 -8.87
C GLN A 370 40.02 14.39 -9.75
N LEU A 371 40.74 13.80 -10.72
CA LEU A 371 40.21 12.82 -11.65
C LEU A 371 39.75 11.54 -10.91
N GLN A 372 40.56 11.05 -9.96
CA GLN A 372 40.22 9.94 -9.11
C GLN A 372 38.94 10.21 -8.31
N GLY A 373 38.79 11.41 -7.73
CA GLY A 373 37.59 11.82 -7.00
C GLY A 373 36.32 11.83 -7.87
N GLN A 374 36.43 12.33 -9.12
CA GLN A 374 35.32 12.34 -10.08
C GLN A 374 34.89 10.93 -10.46
N ILE A 375 35.83 10.03 -10.74
CA ILE A 375 35.56 8.64 -11.14
C ILE A 375 35.09 7.82 -9.95
N ALA A 376 35.67 8.02 -8.76
CA ALA A 376 35.20 7.34 -7.53
C ALA A 376 33.76 7.65 -7.22
N SER A 377 33.28 8.86 -7.51
CA SER A 377 31.87 9.25 -7.34
C SER A 377 30.89 8.48 -8.24
N ALA A 378 31.37 7.92 -9.35
CA ALA A 378 30.59 6.97 -10.17
C ALA A 378 30.76 5.52 -9.69
N ARG A 379 32.03 5.14 -9.40
CA ARG A 379 32.43 3.76 -9.08
C ARG A 379 31.82 3.25 -7.78
N ILE A 380 31.88 4.04 -6.70
CA ILE A 380 31.47 3.60 -5.37
C ILE A 380 29.97 3.22 -5.36
N PRO A 381 29.02 4.07 -5.78
CA PRO A 381 27.60 3.72 -5.73
C PRO A 381 27.24 2.57 -6.67
N LEU A 382 27.93 2.41 -7.80
CA LEU A 382 27.68 1.30 -8.71
C LEU A 382 28.18 -0.04 -8.16
N ASN A 383 29.30 -0.04 -7.44
CA ASN A 383 29.79 -1.25 -6.78
C ASN A 383 28.89 -1.72 -5.62
N ASP A 384 28.24 -0.79 -4.95
CA ASP A 384 27.32 -1.12 -3.85
C ASP A 384 26.11 -1.95 -4.33
N ILE A 385 25.74 -1.84 -5.61
CA ILE A 385 24.65 -2.61 -6.21
C ILE A 385 25.13 -3.81 -7.04
N ALA A 386 26.42 -3.97 -7.26
CA ALA A 386 26.97 -5.09 -8.01
C ALA A 386 26.72 -6.42 -7.26
N SER A 387 26.02 -7.33 -7.89
CA SER A 387 25.76 -8.67 -7.34
C SER A 387 25.55 -9.69 -8.45
N PRO A 388 25.89 -10.97 -8.23
CA PRO A 388 25.69 -12.00 -9.23
C PRO A 388 24.26 -12.09 -9.76
N ALA A 389 23.27 -12.01 -8.88
CA ALA A 389 21.84 -12.05 -9.25
C ALA A 389 21.44 -10.86 -10.15
N LEU A 390 21.93 -9.65 -9.87
CA LEU A 390 21.68 -8.48 -10.70
C LEU A 390 22.38 -8.63 -12.06
N TYR A 391 23.60 -9.15 -12.09
CA TYR A 391 24.34 -9.41 -13.33
C TYR A 391 23.62 -10.43 -14.21
N TRP A 392 23.13 -11.52 -13.62
CA TRP A 392 22.33 -12.50 -14.33
C TRP A 392 21.10 -11.92 -15.00
N VAL A 393 20.28 -11.23 -14.24
CA VAL A 393 18.99 -10.69 -14.72
C VAL A 393 19.20 -9.60 -15.79
N LEU A 394 20.18 -8.70 -15.59
CA LEU A 394 20.39 -7.53 -16.47
C LEU A 394 21.25 -7.80 -17.72
N SER A 395 21.90 -8.97 -17.83
CA SER A 395 22.71 -9.36 -19.00
C SER A 395 21.97 -10.15 -20.06
N GLY A 396 20.66 -10.46 -19.86
CA GLY A 396 19.86 -11.21 -20.83
C GLY A 396 18.85 -10.35 -21.58
N ASN A 397 18.29 -10.92 -22.65
CA ASN A 397 17.30 -10.25 -23.52
C ASN A 397 16.15 -11.20 -23.87
N ASP A 398 15.46 -11.75 -22.85
CA ASP A 398 14.33 -12.67 -23.04
C ASP A 398 13.12 -11.96 -23.67
N PHE A 399 13.00 -10.64 -23.50
CA PHE A 399 11.92 -9.84 -24.03
C PHE A 399 12.30 -8.37 -24.21
N SER A 400 11.55 -7.65 -25.05
CA SER A 400 11.66 -6.20 -25.22
C SER A 400 10.73 -5.45 -24.27
N LEU A 401 11.11 -4.23 -23.87
CA LEU A 401 10.32 -3.37 -22.99
C LEU A 401 9.18 -2.61 -23.70
N ASP A 402 8.89 -2.95 -24.96
CA ASP A 402 7.71 -2.49 -25.70
C ASP A 402 6.47 -3.29 -25.29
N ILE A 403 6.00 -3.08 -24.07
CA ILE A 403 4.98 -3.93 -23.46
C ILE A 403 3.57 -3.75 -24.03
N ASN A 404 3.25 -2.58 -24.59
CA ASN A 404 1.93 -2.29 -25.17
C ASN A 404 1.91 -2.36 -26.70
N ASP A 405 2.84 -3.10 -27.29
CA ASP A 405 2.85 -3.35 -28.73
C ASP A 405 1.66 -4.24 -29.13
N PRO A 406 0.86 -3.83 -30.14
CA PRO A 406 -0.27 -4.66 -30.61
C PRO A 406 0.14 -6.02 -31.17
N ASP A 407 1.35 -6.11 -31.71
CA ASP A 407 1.85 -7.35 -32.33
C ASP A 407 2.56 -8.26 -31.33
N ASP A 408 3.00 -7.72 -30.18
CA ASP A 408 3.66 -8.49 -29.12
C ASP A 408 3.32 -7.90 -27.73
N PRO A 409 2.03 -8.00 -27.31
CA PRO A 409 1.60 -7.45 -26.04
C PRO A 409 2.20 -8.20 -24.86
N LYS A 410 2.54 -7.47 -23.80
CA LYS A 410 3.17 -8.03 -22.60
C LYS A 410 2.54 -7.49 -21.32
N VAL A 411 2.63 -8.29 -20.28
CA VAL A 411 2.38 -7.89 -18.89
C VAL A 411 3.68 -8.09 -18.13
N LEU A 412 4.25 -7.00 -17.66
CA LEU A 412 5.54 -6.97 -16.97
C LEU A 412 5.34 -6.65 -15.49
N CYS A 413 5.79 -7.54 -14.62
CA CYS A 413 5.90 -7.30 -13.20
C CYS A 413 7.36 -7.09 -12.82
N ILE A 414 7.66 -6.02 -12.10
CA ILE A 414 8.99 -5.73 -11.56
C ILE A 414 8.90 -5.68 -10.04
N GLY A 415 9.67 -6.55 -9.38
CA GLY A 415 9.61 -6.74 -7.94
C GLY A 415 10.74 -6.06 -7.19
N ASN A 416 10.43 -5.54 -6.01
CA ASN A 416 11.43 -5.08 -5.06
C ASN A 416 11.40 -5.92 -3.79
N ASP A 417 12.46 -5.82 -3.01
CA ASP A 417 12.56 -6.39 -1.67
C ASP A 417 12.71 -5.24 -0.66
N PRO A 418 11.79 -5.10 0.31
CA PRO A 418 11.90 -4.08 1.35
C PRO A 418 13.23 -4.09 2.12
N LYS A 419 13.90 -5.26 2.20
CA LYS A 419 15.18 -5.41 2.89
C LYS A 419 16.39 -4.92 2.06
N ARG A 420 16.24 -4.85 0.73
CA ARG A 420 17.30 -4.50 -0.22
C ARG A 420 16.89 -3.38 -1.18
N GLN A 421 15.96 -2.55 -0.75
CA GLN A 421 15.35 -1.50 -1.57
C GLN A 421 16.38 -0.58 -2.23
N GLU A 422 17.42 -0.18 -1.52
CA GLU A 422 18.47 0.71 -2.02
C GLU A 422 19.33 0.03 -3.10
N VAL A 423 19.65 -1.25 -2.91
CA VAL A 423 20.46 -2.03 -3.85
C VAL A 423 19.74 -2.21 -5.20
N TYR A 424 18.47 -2.61 -5.17
CA TYR A 424 17.73 -2.87 -6.40
C TYR A 424 17.12 -1.62 -7.04
N GLY A 425 17.00 -0.54 -6.26
CA GLY A 425 16.30 0.69 -6.67
C GLY A 425 16.82 1.30 -7.97
N ALA A 426 18.15 1.30 -8.21
CA ALA A 426 18.73 1.87 -9.42
C ALA A 426 18.35 1.06 -10.68
N ALA A 427 18.48 -0.27 -10.61
CA ALA A 427 18.11 -1.16 -11.72
C ALA A 427 16.61 -1.10 -12.02
N LEU A 428 15.75 -1.14 -10.99
CA LEU A 428 14.29 -1.03 -11.13
C LEU A 428 13.88 0.33 -11.71
N SER A 429 14.61 1.40 -11.36
CA SER A 429 14.38 2.75 -11.91
C SER A 429 14.69 2.81 -13.41
N LEU A 430 15.70 2.08 -13.88
CA LEU A 430 16.01 1.96 -15.32
C LEU A 430 14.87 1.26 -16.09
N PHE A 431 14.36 0.14 -15.58
CA PHE A 431 13.22 -0.55 -16.18
C PHE A 431 12.00 0.38 -16.26
N THR A 432 11.65 1.00 -15.16
CA THR A 432 10.50 1.92 -15.10
C THR A 432 10.66 3.08 -16.07
N PHE A 433 11.84 3.69 -16.14
CA PHE A 433 12.14 4.77 -17.07
C PHE A 433 11.98 4.35 -18.53
N ARG A 434 12.52 3.18 -18.91
CA ARG A 434 12.40 2.65 -20.29
C ARG A 434 10.95 2.36 -20.64
N VAL A 435 10.25 1.63 -19.78
CA VAL A 435 8.83 1.32 -20.02
C VAL A 435 8.01 2.59 -20.18
N ILE A 436 8.19 3.60 -19.31
CA ILE A 436 7.48 4.89 -19.41
C ILE A 436 7.70 5.57 -20.76
N LYS A 437 8.94 5.58 -21.26
CA LYS A 437 9.25 6.14 -22.58
C LYS A 437 8.58 5.36 -23.72
N ARG A 438 8.51 4.03 -23.62
CA ARG A 438 8.01 3.14 -24.67
C ARG A 438 6.49 3.06 -24.72
N VAL A 439 5.81 3.02 -23.57
CA VAL A 439 4.34 2.94 -23.53
C VAL A 439 3.65 4.24 -23.91
N ASN A 440 4.33 5.37 -23.78
CA ASN A 440 3.77 6.70 -24.00
C ASN A 440 3.77 7.11 -25.48
N GLN A 441 3.23 6.27 -26.36
CA GLN A 441 3.19 6.47 -27.80
C GLN A 441 1.77 6.26 -28.35
N LYS A 442 1.45 6.95 -29.47
CA LYS A 442 0.17 6.79 -30.16
C LYS A 442 0.07 5.45 -30.88
N GLY A 443 -1.14 4.92 -30.99
CA GLY A 443 -1.43 3.70 -31.75
C GLY A 443 -1.12 2.39 -31.00
N LYS A 444 -0.64 2.47 -29.78
CA LYS A 444 -0.36 1.31 -28.92
C LYS A 444 -1.62 0.85 -28.16
N LEU A 445 -1.56 -0.35 -27.59
CA LEU A 445 -2.64 -0.90 -26.75
C LEU A 445 -2.83 -0.09 -25.46
N PRO A 446 -4.03 -0.13 -24.84
CA PRO A 446 -4.22 0.40 -23.49
C PRO A 446 -3.25 -0.25 -22.51
N CYS A 447 -2.58 0.56 -21.69
CA CYS A 447 -1.58 0.08 -20.77
C CYS A 447 -1.84 0.61 -19.36
N GLY A 448 -1.77 -0.27 -18.36
CA GLY A 448 -1.71 0.09 -16.95
C GLY A 448 -0.24 0.26 -16.51
N VAL A 449 0.10 1.39 -15.91
CA VAL A 449 1.36 1.60 -15.18
C VAL A 449 1.00 1.70 -13.71
N VAL A 450 1.17 0.60 -12.99
CA VAL A 450 0.73 0.44 -11.61
C VAL A 450 1.96 0.42 -10.70
N ILE A 451 2.03 1.36 -9.76
CA ILE A 451 3.14 1.49 -8.82
C ILE A 451 2.56 1.43 -7.41
N ASP A 452 2.75 0.32 -6.71
CA ASP A 452 2.16 0.07 -5.38
C ASP A 452 2.68 1.05 -4.31
N GLU A 453 3.98 1.36 -4.33
CA GLU A 453 4.61 2.25 -3.35
C GLU A 453 5.64 3.16 -4.03
N LEU A 454 5.17 4.32 -4.52
CA LEU A 454 5.98 5.25 -5.30
C LEU A 454 7.26 5.75 -4.57
N PRO A 455 7.23 6.07 -3.25
CA PRO A 455 8.43 6.53 -2.57
C PRO A 455 9.58 5.53 -2.55
N THR A 456 9.37 4.27 -2.86
CA THR A 456 10.41 3.23 -2.80
C THR A 456 11.29 3.13 -4.04
N ILE A 457 10.90 3.78 -5.13
CA ILE A 457 11.61 3.78 -6.42
C ILE A 457 11.78 5.20 -6.94
N SER A 458 12.80 5.46 -7.77
CA SER A 458 12.97 6.73 -8.49
C SER A 458 12.34 6.62 -9.90
N VAL A 459 11.22 7.28 -10.13
CA VAL A 459 10.48 7.20 -11.40
C VAL A 459 10.70 8.48 -12.21
N GLN A 460 11.73 8.46 -13.05
CA GLN A 460 12.02 9.59 -13.93
C GLN A 460 11.05 9.65 -15.10
N GLY A 461 10.60 10.86 -15.47
CA GLY A 461 9.66 11.10 -16.57
C GLY A 461 8.19 10.82 -16.23
N LEU A 462 7.86 10.53 -14.98
CA LEU A 462 6.49 10.25 -14.54
C LEU A 462 5.56 11.46 -14.75
N ASP A 463 6.02 12.67 -14.49
CA ASP A 463 5.27 13.90 -14.72
C ASP A 463 4.96 14.12 -16.22
N GLY A 464 5.93 13.84 -17.10
CA GLY A 464 5.75 13.84 -18.54
C GLY A 464 4.77 12.77 -19.03
N LEU A 465 4.86 11.56 -18.49
CA LEU A 465 3.91 10.49 -18.80
C LEU A 465 2.50 10.92 -18.42
N MET A 466 2.29 11.38 -17.18
CA MET A 466 0.96 11.74 -16.69
C MET A 466 0.33 12.91 -17.46
N ALA A 467 1.14 13.84 -17.97
CA ALA A 467 0.66 14.94 -18.79
C ALA A 467 0.12 14.47 -20.15
N THR A 468 0.61 13.37 -20.70
CA THR A 468 0.26 12.87 -22.05
C THR A 468 -0.47 11.51 -22.02
N ALA A 469 -0.55 10.88 -20.88
CA ALA A 469 -1.09 9.53 -20.66
C ALA A 469 -2.50 9.34 -21.26
N ARG A 470 -3.38 10.33 -21.10
CA ARG A 470 -4.75 10.30 -21.64
C ARG A 470 -4.77 10.10 -23.16
N SER A 471 -3.95 10.84 -23.90
CA SER A 471 -3.90 10.77 -25.37
C SER A 471 -3.29 9.46 -25.89
N ASN A 472 -2.45 8.82 -25.08
CA ASN A 472 -1.73 7.59 -25.40
C ASN A 472 -2.33 6.34 -24.73
N ARG A 473 -3.47 6.50 -24.03
CA ARG A 473 -4.22 5.41 -23.37
C ARG A 473 -3.39 4.67 -22.32
N VAL A 474 -2.62 5.42 -21.53
CA VAL A 474 -1.85 4.87 -20.40
C VAL A 474 -2.54 5.23 -19.09
N ALA A 475 -2.98 4.23 -18.34
CA ALA A 475 -3.60 4.39 -17.02
C ALA A 475 -2.52 4.29 -15.94
N VAL A 476 -2.16 5.42 -15.34
CA VAL A 476 -1.16 5.48 -14.27
C VAL A 476 -1.87 5.37 -12.93
N VAL A 477 -1.49 4.39 -12.11
CA VAL A 477 -2.01 4.17 -10.75
C VAL A 477 -0.86 4.21 -9.77
N LEU A 478 -0.87 5.21 -8.88
CA LEU A 478 0.21 5.47 -7.94
C LEU A 478 -0.24 5.21 -6.51
N GLY A 479 0.47 4.34 -5.80
CA GLY A 479 0.31 4.12 -4.37
C GLY A 479 1.33 4.91 -3.57
N ILE A 480 0.88 5.52 -2.49
CA ILE A 480 1.73 6.19 -1.51
C ILE A 480 1.18 5.96 -0.11
N GLN A 481 2.04 5.98 0.89
CA GLN A 481 1.59 5.92 2.28
C GLN A 481 1.26 7.31 2.81
N ASP A 482 2.10 8.29 2.50
CA ASP A 482 1.94 9.66 2.95
C ASP A 482 2.56 10.67 1.97
N LEU A 483 2.02 11.89 1.93
CA LEU A 483 2.53 12.97 1.08
C LEU A 483 3.91 13.46 1.53
N THR A 484 4.19 13.42 2.81
CA THR A 484 5.47 13.88 3.39
C THR A 484 6.63 13.01 2.91
N GLN A 485 6.41 11.70 2.77
CA GLN A 485 7.39 10.76 2.26
C GLN A 485 7.73 11.05 0.79
N VAL A 486 6.71 11.30 -0.05
CA VAL A 486 6.95 11.67 -1.45
C VAL A 486 7.74 12.97 -1.57
N LYS A 487 7.47 13.97 -0.71
CA LYS A 487 8.22 15.23 -0.68
C LYS A 487 9.68 15.03 -0.27
N ALA A 488 9.93 14.17 0.72
CA ALA A 488 11.29 13.85 1.17
C ALA A 488 12.12 13.17 0.06
N ASP A 489 11.50 12.25 -0.70
CA ASP A 489 12.19 11.43 -1.69
C ASP A 489 12.34 12.09 -3.07
N TYR A 490 11.37 12.90 -3.48
CA TYR A 490 11.34 13.53 -4.81
C TYR A 490 11.59 15.04 -4.78
N GLY A 491 11.69 15.64 -3.59
CA GLY A 491 11.71 17.09 -3.39
C GLY A 491 10.33 17.75 -3.60
N ASP A 492 10.09 18.89 -2.95
CA ASP A 492 8.78 19.55 -2.93
C ASP A 492 8.21 19.85 -4.33
N LYS A 493 9.06 20.30 -5.27
CA LYS A 493 8.60 20.71 -6.61
C LYS A 493 8.08 19.54 -7.43
N VAL A 494 8.80 18.42 -7.44
CA VAL A 494 8.43 17.22 -8.20
C VAL A 494 7.27 16.51 -7.51
N ALA A 495 7.31 16.36 -6.18
CA ALA A 495 6.24 15.78 -5.40
C ALA A 495 4.91 16.50 -5.61
N ASN A 496 4.89 17.84 -5.56
CA ASN A 496 3.66 18.61 -5.77
C ASN A 496 3.09 18.42 -7.18
N LYS A 497 3.94 18.27 -8.21
CA LYS A 497 3.47 17.95 -9.57
C LYS A 497 2.84 16.56 -9.63
N ILE A 498 3.52 15.53 -9.11
CA ILE A 498 3.05 14.13 -9.10
C ILE A 498 1.70 14.03 -8.39
N ILE A 499 1.54 14.72 -7.25
CA ILE A 499 0.31 14.68 -6.44
C ILE A 499 -0.85 15.45 -7.09
N ALA A 500 -0.56 16.49 -7.88
CA ALA A 500 -1.58 17.34 -8.49
C ALA A 500 -2.12 16.80 -9.83
N LEU A 501 -1.36 15.95 -10.52
CA LEU A 501 -1.71 15.46 -11.85
C LEU A 501 -2.85 14.42 -11.88
N PRO A 502 -2.94 13.45 -10.92
CA PRO A 502 -4.01 12.47 -10.92
C PRO A 502 -5.37 13.12 -10.69
N ALA A 503 -6.33 12.83 -11.57
CA ALA A 503 -7.68 13.36 -11.45
C ALA A 503 -8.59 12.45 -10.60
N ASN A 504 -8.20 11.17 -10.41
CA ASN A 504 -8.88 10.22 -9.55
C ASN A 504 -8.05 10.04 -8.27
N VAL A 505 -8.65 10.24 -7.11
CA VAL A 505 -7.93 10.23 -5.83
C VAL A 505 -8.69 9.39 -4.82
N PHE A 506 -7.97 8.46 -4.18
CA PHE A 506 -8.44 7.61 -3.10
C PHE A 506 -7.58 7.88 -1.86
N VAL A 507 -8.17 8.29 -0.75
CA VAL A 507 -7.49 8.59 0.51
C VAL A 507 -8.07 7.70 1.60
N GLY A 508 -7.28 6.77 2.09
CA GLY A 508 -7.55 5.99 3.30
C GLY A 508 -7.07 6.71 4.56
N ALA A 509 -6.95 5.99 5.66
CA ALA A 509 -6.36 6.52 6.87
C ALA A 509 -4.94 7.04 6.58
N SER A 510 -4.65 8.29 6.95
CA SER A 510 -3.41 8.98 6.60
C SER A 510 -2.97 9.94 7.71
N SER A 511 -1.79 10.55 7.58
CA SER A 511 -1.27 11.56 8.49
C SER A 511 -2.17 12.81 8.53
N ILE A 512 -1.97 13.64 9.55
CA ILE A 512 -2.72 14.89 9.71
C ILE A 512 -2.48 15.82 8.53
N GLU A 513 -1.22 15.95 8.04
CA GLU A 513 -0.89 16.83 6.91
C GLU A 513 -1.63 16.42 5.64
N THR A 514 -1.63 15.13 5.33
CA THR A 514 -2.38 14.57 4.20
C THR A 514 -3.88 14.79 4.37
N ALA A 515 -4.41 14.51 5.56
CA ALA A 515 -5.82 14.67 5.86
C ALA A 515 -6.27 16.14 5.79
N GLU A 516 -5.47 17.11 6.24
CA GLU A 516 -5.76 18.54 6.12
C GLU A 516 -5.83 19.00 4.67
N LYS A 517 -4.89 18.55 3.83
CA LYS A 517 -4.89 18.89 2.40
C LYS A 517 -6.20 18.46 1.75
N TYR A 518 -6.58 17.19 1.94
CA TYR A 518 -7.78 16.65 1.30
C TYR A 518 -9.07 17.12 1.96
N SER A 519 -9.10 17.35 3.27
CA SER A 519 -10.24 18.01 3.93
C SER A 519 -10.55 19.37 3.30
N LYS A 520 -9.52 20.18 3.02
CA LYS A 520 -9.67 21.47 2.32
C LYS A 520 -10.10 21.31 0.85
N GLU A 521 -9.61 20.27 0.17
CA GLU A 521 -9.95 20.01 -1.25
C GLU A 521 -11.40 19.57 -1.43
N PHE A 522 -11.96 18.82 -0.47
CA PHE A 522 -13.38 18.44 -0.46
C PHE A 522 -14.30 19.62 -0.14
N GLY A 523 -13.76 20.70 0.39
CA GLY A 523 -14.47 21.94 0.65
C GLY A 523 -15.37 21.86 1.89
N LYS A 524 -16.28 22.82 1.98
CA LYS A 524 -17.17 23.01 3.10
C LYS A 524 -18.62 22.96 2.68
N GLU A 525 -19.49 22.55 3.60
CA GLU A 525 -20.94 22.58 3.44
C GLU A 525 -21.59 23.38 4.58
N PHE A 526 -22.76 23.94 4.29
CA PHE A 526 -23.56 24.60 5.32
C PHE A 526 -24.37 23.55 6.09
N ARG A 527 -24.02 23.30 7.35
CA ARG A 527 -24.81 22.45 8.25
C ARG A 527 -25.77 23.29 9.07
N ARG A 528 -27.02 22.86 9.05
CA ARG A 528 -28.07 23.43 9.88
C ARG A 528 -27.87 22.97 11.32
N GLN A 529 -27.54 23.92 12.21
CA GLN A 529 -27.52 23.68 13.66
C GLN A 529 -28.79 24.28 14.28
N GLU A 530 -29.54 23.44 14.95
CA GLU A 530 -30.71 23.87 15.73
C GLU A 530 -30.28 23.98 17.20
N SER A 531 -30.29 25.20 17.72
CA SER A 531 -30.12 25.48 19.14
C SER A 531 -31.50 25.78 19.73
N GLN A 532 -32.00 24.88 20.57
CA GLN A 532 -33.23 25.09 21.32
C GLN A 532 -32.89 25.74 22.66
N THR A 533 -33.38 26.94 22.88
CA THR A 533 -33.32 27.61 24.18
C THR A 533 -34.73 27.53 24.77
N ARG A 534 -34.91 26.72 25.83
CA ARG A 534 -36.13 26.65 26.59
C ARG A 534 -36.00 27.55 27.82
N SER A 535 -36.87 28.58 27.91
CA SER A 535 -37.12 29.36 29.09
C SER A 535 -38.52 29.00 29.62
N ILE A 536 -38.78 29.30 30.91
CA ILE A 536 -40.05 28.92 31.55
C ILE A 536 -41.29 29.50 30.83
N ASP A 537 -41.12 30.62 30.13
CA ASP A 537 -42.22 31.31 29.44
C ASP A 537 -42.12 31.35 27.90
N SER A 538 -41.02 30.80 27.30
CA SER A 538 -40.82 30.81 25.84
C SER A 538 -39.90 29.71 25.38
N GLU A 539 -40.30 29.08 24.29
CA GLU A 539 -39.43 28.16 23.53
C GLU A 539 -38.97 28.89 22.29
N SER A 540 -37.67 29.14 22.19
CA SER A 540 -37.07 29.71 20.96
C SER A 540 -36.18 28.67 20.31
N VAL A 541 -36.43 28.40 19.02
CA VAL A 541 -35.56 27.60 18.19
C VAL A 541 -34.72 28.55 17.36
N ASN A 542 -33.42 28.59 17.65
CA ASN A 542 -32.51 29.36 16.82
C ASN A 542 -31.90 28.41 15.78
N ILE A 543 -32.18 28.67 14.51
CA ILE A 543 -31.60 27.93 13.39
C ILE A 543 -30.42 28.76 12.89
N SER A 544 -29.22 28.25 13.07
CA SER A 544 -28.02 28.83 12.51
C SER A 544 -27.41 27.86 11.48
N TYR A 545 -26.89 28.44 10.42
CA TYR A 545 -26.11 27.69 9.41
C TYR A 545 -24.65 27.96 9.69
N HIS A 546 -23.89 26.88 10.01
CA HIS A 546 -22.46 26.95 10.19
C HIS A 546 -21.78 26.24 9.03
N GLU A 547 -20.72 26.85 8.54
CA GLU A 547 -19.85 26.27 7.54
C GLU A 547 -18.96 25.23 8.22
N GLU A 548 -19.11 23.96 7.84
CA GLU A 548 -18.29 22.85 8.35
C GLU A 548 -17.63 22.12 7.17
N ASP A 549 -16.43 21.56 7.40
CA ASP A 549 -15.77 20.76 6.38
C ASP A 549 -16.65 19.53 6.06
N VAL A 550 -16.85 19.27 4.75
CA VAL A 550 -17.58 18.09 4.25
C VAL A 550 -16.97 16.83 4.87
N MET A 551 -15.64 16.79 4.93
CA MET A 551 -14.86 15.75 5.58
C MET A 551 -13.86 16.33 6.57
N PRO A 552 -14.16 16.29 7.88
CA PRO A 552 -13.24 16.74 8.91
C PRO A 552 -11.96 15.91 8.95
N VAL A 553 -10.82 16.57 9.21
CA VAL A 553 -9.49 15.94 9.35
C VAL A 553 -9.53 14.72 10.25
N ARG A 554 -10.18 14.82 11.42
CA ARG A 554 -10.34 13.72 12.36
C ARG A 554 -10.97 12.47 11.75
N LYS A 555 -11.92 12.63 10.82
CA LYS A 555 -12.56 11.51 10.15
C LYS A 555 -11.60 10.81 9.20
N ILE A 556 -10.84 11.57 8.41
CA ILE A 556 -9.88 11.03 7.44
C ILE A 556 -8.77 10.26 8.18
N THR A 557 -8.21 10.81 9.27
CA THR A 557 -7.15 10.14 10.05
C THR A 557 -7.60 8.85 10.75
N THR A 558 -8.90 8.65 10.94
CA THR A 558 -9.47 7.51 11.67
C THR A 558 -10.34 6.59 10.81
N LEU A 559 -10.20 6.65 9.48
CA LEU A 559 -10.92 5.77 8.57
C LEU A 559 -10.61 4.30 8.87
N PRO A 560 -11.61 3.43 8.93
CA PRO A 560 -11.38 1.99 9.05
C PRO A 560 -10.65 1.43 7.82
N GLN A 561 -9.98 0.30 7.99
CA GLN A 561 -9.37 -0.44 6.88
C GLN A 561 -10.38 -0.69 5.75
N GLY A 562 -9.95 -0.52 4.50
CA GLY A 562 -10.78 -0.68 3.32
C GLY A 562 -11.78 0.45 3.06
N THR A 563 -11.81 1.48 3.93
CA THR A 563 -12.65 2.67 3.75
C THR A 563 -11.81 3.80 3.15
N PHE A 564 -12.28 4.36 2.06
CA PHE A 564 -11.61 5.44 1.35
C PHE A 564 -12.56 6.62 1.15
N ILE A 565 -11.98 7.82 1.20
CA ILE A 565 -12.59 9.05 0.74
C ILE A 565 -11.87 9.49 -0.52
N GLY A 566 -12.60 10.08 -1.47
CA GLY A 566 -11.94 10.50 -2.69
C GLY A 566 -12.86 11.18 -3.68
N LYS A 567 -12.29 11.37 -4.86
CA LYS A 567 -12.99 11.91 -6.02
C LYS A 567 -12.62 11.15 -7.29
N VAL A 568 -13.56 11.09 -8.21
CA VAL A 568 -13.34 10.62 -9.59
C VAL A 568 -13.49 11.78 -10.58
N ALA A 569 -12.74 11.69 -11.67
CA ALA A 569 -12.83 12.66 -12.75
C ALA A 569 -14.13 12.48 -13.53
N ILE A 570 -14.83 13.57 -13.78
CA ILE A 570 -16.01 13.62 -14.64
C ILE A 570 -15.59 13.99 -16.06
N GLU A 571 -16.09 13.24 -17.04
CA GLU A 571 -15.94 13.53 -18.46
C GLU A 571 -17.17 14.32 -18.99
N ASN A 572 -17.02 14.96 -20.14
CA ASN A 572 -18.16 15.64 -20.77
C ASN A 572 -19.22 14.62 -21.20
N GLY A 573 -20.46 14.79 -20.73
CA GLY A 573 -21.54 13.83 -20.96
C GLY A 573 -21.56 12.64 -20.01
N SER A 574 -20.74 12.66 -18.97
CA SER A 574 -20.74 11.61 -17.93
C SER A 574 -22.10 11.48 -17.23
N PRO A 575 -22.58 10.28 -16.98
CA PRO A 575 -23.77 10.05 -16.17
C PRO A 575 -23.54 10.26 -14.67
N ILE A 576 -22.27 10.29 -14.21
CA ILE A 576 -21.90 10.45 -12.81
C ILE A 576 -22.32 11.83 -12.31
N ARG A 577 -23.17 11.84 -11.28
CA ARG A 577 -23.66 13.08 -10.65
C ARG A 577 -22.87 13.44 -9.40
N GLN A 578 -22.34 12.44 -8.71
CA GLN A 578 -21.64 12.59 -7.45
C GLN A 578 -20.18 12.11 -7.60
N PRO A 579 -19.24 13.02 -7.93
CA PRO A 579 -17.84 12.64 -8.12
C PRO A 579 -17.10 12.32 -6.82
N PHE A 580 -17.61 12.81 -5.70
CA PHE A 580 -17.01 12.56 -4.39
C PHE A 580 -17.61 11.32 -3.75
N PHE A 581 -16.76 10.55 -3.07
CA PHE A 581 -17.16 9.35 -2.35
C PHE A 581 -16.50 9.26 -0.97
N CYS A 582 -17.16 8.58 -0.04
CA CYS A 582 -16.60 8.16 1.25
C CYS A 582 -17.31 6.88 1.71
N GLY A 583 -16.69 5.72 1.49
CA GLY A 583 -17.28 4.43 1.81
C GLY A 583 -16.26 3.31 1.91
N ALA A 584 -16.67 2.22 2.52
CA ALA A 584 -15.90 0.98 2.57
C ALA A 584 -16.07 0.24 1.23
N ILE A 585 -14.97 0.00 0.54
CA ILE A 585 -14.98 -0.78 -0.70
C ILE A 585 -15.36 -2.22 -0.36
N GLN A 586 -16.31 -2.76 -1.09
CA GLN A 586 -16.82 -4.10 -0.90
C GLN A 586 -16.12 -5.08 -1.83
N ILE A 587 -15.57 -6.13 -1.27
CA ILE A 587 -14.99 -7.25 -2.00
C ILE A 587 -15.87 -8.47 -1.75
N ASP A 588 -16.24 -9.16 -2.81
CA ASP A 588 -16.91 -10.46 -2.68
C ASP A 588 -15.94 -11.49 -2.13
N MET A 589 -16.05 -11.77 -0.84
CA MET A 589 -15.12 -12.67 -0.14
C MET A 589 -15.26 -14.13 -0.58
N ASP A 590 -16.43 -14.53 -1.09
CA ASP A 590 -16.63 -15.89 -1.61
C ASP A 590 -15.96 -16.04 -2.98
N GLU A 591 -16.05 -15.02 -3.83
CA GLU A 591 -15.32 -14.97 -5.11
C GLU A 591 -13.82 -14.86 -4.87
N TYR A 592 -13.38 -14.01 -3.93
CA TYR A 592 -11.98 -13.87 -3.58
C TYR A 592 -11.40 -15.20 -3.06
N GLY A 593 -12.07 -15.87 -2.13
CA GLY A 593 -11.61 -17.16 -1.58
C GLY A 593 -11.52 -18.27 -2.64
N ARG A 594 -12.44 -18.29 -3.62
CA ARG A 594 -12.34 -19.21 -4.76
C ARG A 594 -11.13 -18.90 -5.64
N LYS A 595 -10.93 -17.62 -5.99
CA LYS A 595 -9.77 -17.17 -6.79
C LYS A 595 -8.45 -17.48 -6.10
N GLU A 596 -8.38 -17.35 -4.78
CA GLU A 596 -7.21 -17.65 -3.99
C GLU A 596 -6.92 -19.16 -3.93
N ALA A 597 -7.97 -19.98 -3.77
CA ALA A 597 -7.85 -21.44 -3.79
C ALA A 597 -7.46 -22.02 -5.15
N GLU A 598 -7.82 -21.35 -6.25
CA GLU A 598 -7.47 -21.71 -7.61
C GLU A 598 -6.18 -21.04 -8.11
N ALA A 599 -5.55 -20.21 -7.27
CA ALA A 599 -4.39 -19.43 -7.67
C ALA A 599 -3.16 -20.35 -7.86
N GLU A 600 -2.50 -20.18 -8.99
CA GLU A 600 -1.24 -20.82 -9.30
C GLU A 600 -0.06 -19.97 -8.80
N ASP A 601 0.99 -20.63 -8.36
CA ASP A 601 2.25 -19.98 -8.10
C ASP A 601 2.94 -19.58 -9.42
N ILE A 602 3.81 -18.56 -9.34
CA ILE A 602 4.61 -18.15 -10.49
C ILE A 602 5.54 -19.32 -10.84
N PRO A 603 5.53 -19.81 -12.08
CA PRO A 603 6.38 -20.93 -12.46
C PRO A 603 7.86 -20.53 -12.47
N VAL A 604 8.74 -21.52 -12.50
CA VAL A 604 10.16 -21.30 -12.79
C VAL A 604 10.30 -20.68 -14.17
N LEU A 605 10.98 -19.55 -14.26
CA LEU A 605 11.14 -18.72 -15.47
C LEU A 605 12.57 -18.75 -16.00
N THR A 606 13.37 -19.73 -15.57
CA THR A 606 14.76 -19.89 -15.98
C THR A 606 14.89 -20.21 -17.46
N ASP A 607 15.98 -19.76 -18.07
CA ASP A 607 16.28 -20.03 -19.45
C ASP A 607 16.73 -21.47 -19.72
N PHE A 608 16.98 -21.75 -20.99
CA PHE A 608 17.37 -23.09 -21.46
C PHE A 608 18.74 -23.55 -20.92
N GLU A 609 19.70 -22.64 -20.74
CA GLU A 609 21.02 -22.98 -20.19
C GLU A 609 20.90 -23.55 -18.79
N THR A 610 20.05 -22.92 -17.95
CA THR A 610 19.79 -23.42 -16.59
C THR A 610 19.09 -24.78 -16.61
N GLN A 611 18.14 -24.99 -17.51
CA GLN A 611 17.47 -26.30 -17.66
C GLN A 611 18.42 -27.39 -18.15
N GLU A 612 19.37 -27.08 -19.04
CA GLU A 612 20.36 -28.04 -19.49
C GLU A 612 21.38 -28.37 -18.40
N ALA A 613 21.87 -27.38 -17.66
CA ALA A 613 22.73 -27.59 -16.50
C ALA A 613 22.03 -28.46 -15.44
N MET A 614 20.73 -28.29 -15.23
CA MET A 614 19.94 -29.14 -14.34
C MET A 614 19.85 -30.60 -14.82
N LYS A 615 19.89 -30.84 -16.13
CA LYS A 615 19.97 -32.21 -16.67
C LYS A 615 21.33 -32.86 -16.43
N GLU A 616 22.42 -32.12 -16.58
CA GLU A 616 23.77 -32.60 -16.26
C GLU A 616 23.92 -33.00 -14.79
N LEU A 617 23.26 -32.26 -13.90
CA LEU A 617 23.26 -32.58 -12.45
C LEU A 617 22.52 -33.87 -12.10
N ARG A 618 21.62 -34.35 -12.96
CA ARG A 618 20.97 -35.66 -12.81
C ARG A 618 21.88 -36.82 -13.20
N ASP A 619 23.14 -36.55 -13.59
CA ASP A 619 24.13 -37.58 -13.80
C ASP A 619 24.38 -38.34 -12.47
N PRO A 620 24.29 -39.70 -12.49
CA PRO A 620 24.49 -40.50 -11.29
C PRO A 620 25.84 -40.28 -10.58
N ALA A 621 26.87 -39.87 -11.31
CA ALA A 621 28.18 -39.56 -10.75
C ALA A 621 28.15 -38.26 -9.94
N VAL A 622 27.46 -37.23 -10.46
CA VAL A 622 27.29 -35.93 -9.81
C VAL A 622 26.40 -36.10 -8.58
N MET A 623 25.28 -36.82 -8.69
CA MET A 623 24.36 -37.07 -7.59
C MET A 623 25.03 -37.87 -6.45
N ARG A 624 25.96 -38.76 -6.76
CA ARG A 624 26.75 -39.46 -5.73
C ARG A 624 27.59 -38.50 -4.89
N VAL A 625 28.17 -37.47 -5.45
CA VAL A 625 28.93 -36.46 -4.73
C VAL A 625 28.03 -35.74 -3.72
N TYR A 626 26.85 -35.30 -4.14
CA TYR A 626 25.86 -34.65 -3.25
C TYR A 626 25.41 -35.58 -2.11
N LEU A 627 25.14 -36.85 -2.41
CA LEU A 627 24.80 -37.83 -1.38
C LEU A 627 25.93 -38.02 -0.35
N LEU A 628 27.18 -38.04 -0.79
CA LEU A 628 28.33 -38.13 0.10
C LEU A 628 28.47 -36.91 1.00
N ASP A 629 28.30 -35.70 0.45
CA ASP A 629 28.39 -34.47 1.20
C ASP A 629 27.21 -34.32 2.18
N HIS A 630 26.01 -34.71 1.79
CA HIS A 630 24.88 -34.78 2.70
C HIS A 630 25.14 -35.73 3.88
N MET A 631 25.63 -36.94 3.64
CA MET A 631 25.97 -37.91 4.68
C MET A 631 27.10 -37.40 5.59
N ARG A 632 28.10 -36.73 5.05
CA ARG A 632 29.16 -36.09 5.85
C ARG A 632 28.59 -35.06 6.80
N LYS A 633 27.67 -34.22 6.34
CA LYS A 633 27.01 -33.20 7.14
C LYS A 633 26.18 -33.84 8.26
N GLU A 634 25.36 -34.81 7.94
CA GLU A 634 24.54 -35.55 8.90
C GLU A 634 25.36 -36.21 10.00
N ILE A 635 26.50 -36.86 9.63
CA ILE A 635 27.43 -37.48 10.56
C ILE A 635 28.05 -36.39 11.45
N THR A 636 28.46 -35.27 10.87
CA THR A 636 29.09 -34.16 11.61
C THR A 636 28.12 -33.55 12.61
N ASP A 637 26.87 -33.32 12.24
CA ASP A 637 25.82 -32.78 13.11
C ASP A 637 25.48 -33.75 14.24
N SER A 638 25.42 -35.05 13.94
CA SER A 638 25.21 -36.11 14.96
C SER A 638 26.39 -36.22 15.95
N LEU A 639 27.61 -36.06 15.47
CA LEU A 639 28.80 -36.06 16.32
C LEU A 639 28.86 -34.80 17.18
N ALA A 640 28.54 -33.64 16.63
CA ALA A 640 28.46 -32.39 17.38
C ALA A 640 27.42 -32.46 18.50
N ALA A 641 26.24 -33.03 18.23
CA ALA A 641 25.20 -33.26 19.25
C ALA A 641 25.66 -34.21 20.37
N SER A 642 26.57 -35.18 20.08
CA SER A 642 27.12 -36.10 21.05
C SER A 642 28.44 -35.65 21.71
N GLY A 643 28.95 -34.46 21.35
CA GLY A 643 30.23 -33.93 21.85
C GLY A 643 31.47 -34.69 21.36
N ARG A 644 31.33 -35.47 20.30
CA ARG A 644 32.41 -36.24 19.66
C ARG A 644 32.94 -35.54 18.42
N ARG A 645 34.18 -35.79 18.03
CA ARG A 645 34.80 -35.37 16.80
C ARG A 645 35.40 -36.52 16.04
N MET A 646 35.36 -36.52 14.74
CA MET A 646 35.94 -37.51 13.84
C MET A 646 36.90 -36.78 12.89
N GLY A 647 37.98 -37.46 12.46
CA GLY A 647 38.90 -36.92 11.48
C GLY A 647 38.30 -36.91 10.08
N GLU A 648 38.78 -36.04 9.18
CA GLU A 648 38.22 -35.89 7.83
C GLU A 648 38.29 -37.18 7.00
N GLU A 649 39.36 -37.97 7.12
CA GLU A 649 39.49 -39.27 6.44
C GLU A 649 38.46 -40.30 6.96
N GLU A 650 38.31 -40.39 8.29
CA GLU A 650 37.33 -41.30 8.91
C GLU A 650 35.91 -40.89 8.55
N LEU A 651 35.62 -39.59 8.48
CA LEU A 651 34.34 -39.02 8.10
C LEU A 651 33.97 -39.39 6.65
N SER A 652 34.95 -39.29 5.73
CA SER A 652 34.78 -39.69 4.35
C SER A 652 34.48 -41.17 4.17
N ILE A 653 35.25 -42.04 4.87
CA ILE A 653 35.03 -43.48 4.81
C ILE A 653 33.68 -43.87 5.39
N GLU A 654 33.25 -43.24 6.48
CA GLU A 654 31.96 -43.54 7.09
C GLU A 654 30.80 -43.04 6.20
N ALA A 655 30.93 -41.89 5.55
CA ALA A 655 29.96 -41.40 4.58
C ALA A 655 29.81 -42.35 3.38
N GLU A 656 30.93 -42.81 2.81
CA GLU A 656 30.91 -43.83 1.74
C GLU A 656 30.22 -45.12 2.13
N LYS A 657 30.45 -45.61 3.35
CA LYS A 657 29.77 -46.81 3.87
C LYS A 657 28.27 -46.60 4.00
N ARG A 658 27.84 -45.41 4.47
CA ARG A 658 26.41 -45.12 4.62
C ARG A 658 25.72 -45.00 3.26
N VAL A 659 26.33 -44.31 2.28
CA VAL A 659 25.80 -44.21 0.91
C VAL A 659 25.73 -45.61 0.27
N ALA A 660 26.75 -46.44 0.43
CA ALA A 660 26.76 -47.80 -0.10
C ALA A 660 25.73 -48.75 0.55
N ALA A 661 25.28 -48.41 1.76
CA ALA A 661 24.27 -49.18 2.48
C ALA A 661 22.83 -48.75 2.17
N LEU A 662 22.62 -47.65 1.45
CA LEU A 662 21.30 -47.22 1.05
C LEU A 662 20.73 -48.13 -0.04
N SER A 663 19.44 -48.42 0.03
CA SER A 663 18.73 -49.05 -1.08
C SER A 663 18.51 -48.06 -2.22
N GLU A 664 18.30 -48.57 -3.43
CA GLU A 664 18.03 -47.74 -4.59
C GLU A 664 16.86 -46.76 -4.36
N GLN A 665 15.79 -47.26 -3.73
CA GLN A 665 14.62 -46.43 -3.37
C GLN A 665 14.98 -45.36 -2.31
N ALA A 666 15.80 -45.68 -1.33
CA ALA A 666 16.23 -44.70 -0.31
C ALA A 666 17.16 -43.64 -0.90
N CYS A 667 17.98 -44.00 -1.90
CA CYS A 667 18.77 -43.03 -2.65
C CYS A 667 17.86 -42.08 -3.46
N GLU A 668 16.86 -42.63 -4.16
CA GLU A 668 15.91 -41.80 -4.95
C GLU A 668 15.10 -40.87 -4.05
N ASP A 669 14.62 -41.34 -2.91
CA ASP A 669 13.85 -40.51 -1.96
C ASP A 669 14.72 -39.39 -1.37
N LEU A 670 15.98 -39.69 -1.01
CA LEU A 670 16.92 -38.70 -0.50
C LEU A 670 17.30 -37.63 -1.58
N ILE A 671 17.53 -38.08 -2.80
CA ILE A 671 17.79 -37.21 -3.95
C ILE A 671 16.60 -36.26 -4.17
N ARG A 672 15.39 -36.79 -4.13
CA ARG A 672 14.17 -35.99 -4.26
C ARG A 672 14.02 -34.95 -3.14
N GLU A 673 14.41 -35.30 -1.92
CA GLU A 673 14.42 -34.38 -0.79
C GLU A 673 15.48 -33.28 -0.95
N MET A 674 16.64 -33.63 -1.54
CA MET A 674 17.75 -32.69 -1.78
C MET A 674 17.61 -31.89 -3.09
N GLU A 675 16.74 -32.31 -4.02
CA GLU A 675 16.58 -31.71 -5.34
C GLU A 675 16.46 -30.16 -5.28
N PRO A 676 15.64 -29.57 -4.38
CA PRO A 676 15.53 -28.11 -4.29
C PRO A 676 16.82 -27.40 -3.86
N GLN A 677 17.63 -28.04 -2.99
CA GLN A 677 18.90 -27.48 -2.55
C GLN A 677 19.95 -27.58 -3.66
N ILE A 678 20.03 -28.72 -4.35
CA ILE A 678 20.92 -28.96 -5.47
C ILE A 678 20.59 -27.98 -6.62
N GLU A 679 19.32 -27.79 -6.89
CA GLU A 679 18.81 -26.84 -7.86
C GLU A 679 19.29 -25.42 -7.56
N ALA A 680 19.09 -24.97 -6.32
CA ALA A 680 19.53 -23.64 -5.88
C ALA A 680 21.06 -23.46 -5.96
N GLU A 681 21.85 -24.48 -5.55
CA GLU A 681 23.32 -24.43 -5.62
C GLU A 681 23.83 -24.35 -7.06
N THR A 682 23.20 -25.09 -7.98
CA THR A 682 23.56 -25.07 -9.40
C THR A 682 23.27 -23.74 -10.04
N ILE A 683 22.11 -23.18 -9.76
CA ILE A 683 21.73 -21.87 -10.28
C ILE A 683 22.68 -20.80 -9.77
N ASN A 684 23.04 -20.84 -8.51
CA ASN A 684 24.04 -19.93 -7.96
C ASN A 684 25.39 -20.09 -8.64
N ALA A 685 25.84 -21.32 -8.92
CA ALA A 685 27.06 -21.56 -9.65
C ALA A 685 27.04 -21.02 -11.10
N ILE A 686 25.91 -21.13 -11.80
CA ILE A 686 25.72 -20.58 -13.14
C ILE A 686 25.72 -19.04 -13.09
N ILE A 687 25.04 -18.46 -12.10
CA ILE A 687 24.98 -17.02 -11.89
C ILE A 687 26.38 -16.45 -11.56
N GLU A 688 27.15 -17.13 -10.72
CA GLU A 688 28.52 -16.77 -10.38
C GLU A 688 29.46 -16.86 -11.61
N ARG A 689 29.34 -17.94 -12.38
CA ARG A 689 30.12 -18.08 -13.63
C ARG A 689 29.82 -16.93 -14.60
N LYS A 690 28.54 -16.55 -14.77
CA LYS A 690 28.16 -15.42 -15.64
C LYS A 690 28.75 -14.09 -15.14
N TYR A 691 28.83 -13.89 -13.84
CA TYR A 691 29.51 -12.74 -13.24
C TYR A 691 31.00 -12.69 -13.62
N ASP A 692 31.71 -13.82 -13.53
CA ASP A 692 33.13 -13.92 -13.91
C ASP A 692 33.34 -13.73 -15.42
N ASP A 693 32.46 -14.28 -16.27
CA ASP A 693 32.49 -14.11 -17.72
C ASP A 693 32.39 -12.64 -18.14
N ILE A 694 31.43 -11.90 -17.57
CA ILE A 694 31.25 -10.47 -17.85
C ILE A 694 32.50 -9.66 -17.49
N ARG A 695 33.13 -9.99 -16.38
CA ARG A 695 34.39 -9.36 -15.97
C ARG A 695 35.52 -9.66 -16.96
N ALA A 696 35.66 -10.92 -17.38
CA ALA A 696 36.64 -11.35 -18.34
C ALA A 696 36.44 -10.70 -19.73
N ASP A 697 35.18 -10.51 -20.15
CA ASP A 697 34.84 -9.82 -21.40
C ASP A 697 35.36 -8.39 -21.42
N ILE A 698 35.17 -7.63 -20.35
CA ILE A 698 35.68 -6.24 -20.24
C ILE A 698 37.19 -6.21 -20.13
N GLU A 699 37.83 -7.11 -19.40
CA GLU A 699 39.27 -7.22 -19.35
C GLU A 699 39.86 -7.48 -20.76
N THR A 700 39.21 -8.35 -21.53
CA THR A 700 39.58 -8.68 -22.92
C THR A 700 39.41 -7.46 -23.85
N LEU A 701 38.29 -6.73 -23.73
CA LEU A 701 38.05 -5.49 -24.49
C LEU A 701 39.18 -4.48 -24.24
N ILE A 702 39.49 -4.20 -22.97
CA ILE A 702 40.55 -3.25 -22.61
C ILE A 702 41.93 -3.70 -23.09
N ALA A 703 42.24 -4.99 -22.97
CA ALA A 703 43.49 -5.55 -23.43
C ALA A 703 43.67 -5.43 -24.97
N SER A 704 42.62 -5.84 -25.72
CA SER A 704 42.64 -5.80 -27.19
C SER A 704 42.77 -4.37 -27.72
N GLU A 705 42.09 -3.41 -27.12
CA GLU A 705 42.20 -2.01 -27.50
C GLU A 705 43.54 -1.37 -27.05
N SER A 706 44.11 -1.85 -25.96
CA SER A 706 45.44 -1.39 -25.50
C SER A 706 46.57 -1.87 -26.43
N VAL A 707 46.47 -3.08 -26.98
CA VAL A 707 47.44 -3.61 -27.97
C VAL A 707 47.45 -2.78 -29.26
N LYS A 708 46.28 -2.36 -29.75
CA LYS A 708 46.16 -1.45 -30.91
C LYS A 708 46.88 -0.10 -30.66
N VAL A 709 47.13 0.26 -29.40
CA VAL A 709 47.96 1.44 -29.05
C VAL A 709 49.44 1.21 -29.29
N SER A 710 49.94 0.02 -28.99
CA SER A 710 51.36 -0.32 -29.16
C SER A 710 51.75 -0.50 -30.62
N ASP A 711 50.84 -1.00 -31.46
CA ASP A 711 51.09 -1.26 -32.88
C ASP A 711 50.72 -0.10 -33.80
N GLY A 712 49.93 0.88 -33.37
CA GLY A 712 49.44 2.03 -34.15
C GLY A 712 50.48 3.16 -34.33
N GLY A 713 51.78 2.96 -33.95
CA GLY A 713 52.88 3.88 -34.23
C GLY A 713 53.37 3.89 -35.68
N ALA A 714 52.81 3.06 -36.57
CA ALA A 714 53.21 3.00 -38.00
C ALA A 714 52.00 2.59 -38.85
N GLY A 715 51.26 3.53 -39.43
CA GLY A 715 50.25 3.19 -40.46
C GLY A 715 49.12 4.20 -40.54
N GLU A 716 49.31 5.33 -41.21
CA GLU A 716 48.23 6.11 -41.80
C GLU A 716 47.57 5.32 -42.92
N GLY A 717 46.24 5.21 -42.89
CA GLY A 717 45.50 4.87 -44.08
C GLY A 717 44.50 3.70 -43.93
N GLU A 718 43.26 4.01 -44.25
CA GLU A 718 42.12 3.11 -44.48
C GLU A 718 41.10 3.03 -43.33
N ASP A 719 40.20 4.00 -43.27
CA ASP A 719 38.89 3.87 -42.66
C ASP A 719 37.83 4.70 -43.42
N GLU A 720 37.50 4.20 -44.64
CA GLU A 720 36.44 4.79 -45.50
C GLU A 720 35.24 3.87 -45.74
N SER A 721 35.02 2.81 -44.98
CA SER A 721 33.99 1.85 -45.27
C SER A 721 32.78 1.75 -44.33
N LEU A 722 32.78 2.52 -43.24
CA LEU A 722 31.66 2.41 -42.22
C LEU A 722 30.68 3.59 -42.15
N SER A 723 30.87 4.65 -43.01
CA SER A 723 29.99 5.82 -42.96
C SER A 723 28.82 5.83 -43.99
N ASN A 724 28.72 4.83 -44.86
CA ASN A 724 27.72 4.87 -45.95
C ASN A 724 26.42 4.12 -45.74
N ASP A 725 26.28 3.30 -44.69
CA ASP A 725 25.05 2.50 -44.49
C ASP A 725 23.95 3.23 -43.66
N LEU A 726 24.26 4.41 -43.12
CA LEU A 726 23.29 5.18 -42.29
C LEU A 726 22.45 6.20 -43.08
N HIS A 727 22.65 6.36 -44.41
CA HIS A 727 21.91 7.35 -45.20
C HIS A 727 21.01 6.83 -46.30
N HIS A 728 20.75 5.52 -46.42
CA HIS A 728 20.01 4.99 -47.57
C HIS A 728 18.59 4.44 -47.32
N GLU A 729 18.01 4.52 -46.10
CA GLU A 729 16.65 4.04 -45.84
C GLU A 729 15.55 5.10 -45.69
N THR A 730 15.83 6.35 -46.02
CA THR A 730 14.77 7.38 -46.04
C THR A 730 14.53 7.98 -47.41
N LYS A 731 14.16 7.14 -48.40
CA LYS A 731 13.50 7.60 -49.61
C LYS A 731 12.84 6.47 -50.35
N LYS A 732 11.63 6.08 -50.01
CA LYS A 732 10.61 5.58 -50.97
C LYS A 732 9.29 5.32 -50.25
N THR A 733 8.44 6.32 -50.19
CA THR A 733 7.00 6.21 -50.43
C THR A 733 6.46 7.61 -50.66
N ASP A 734 6.41 7.98 -51.92
CA ASP A 734 5.55 9.04 -52.40
C ASP A 734 4.52 8.44 -53.35
N ARG A 735 3.27 8.67 -52.94
CA ARG A 735 2.05 8.91 -53.77
C ARG A 735 1.37 7.69 -54.45
N PRO A 736 0.03 7.85 -54.70
CA PRO A 736 -0.88 8.95 -54.33
C PRO A 736 -1.82 8.65 -53.16
#